data_687b0c3fb1a7b7e1af70d38e5c59b751
#
_entry.id   687b0c3fb1a7b7e1af70d38e5c59b751
#
_cell.length_a   1.000
_cell.length_b   1.000
_cell.length_c   1.000
_cell.angle_alpha   90.00
_cell.angle_beta   90.00
_cell.angle_gamma   90.00
#
_symmetry.space_group_name_H-M   'P 1'
#
loop_
_entity.id
_entity.type
_entity.pdbx_description
1 polymer ?
#
loop_
_entity_poly.entity_id
_entity_poly.type
_entity_poly.pdbx_seq_one_letter_code
_entity_poly.pdbx_strand_id
1 'polypeptide(L)'
;MNLEKFTERSRGFLQAAQTIAMRDNHQRMVPEHLLKALMDDDQGLAANLIKSAGGDPARVVEANDLALSKLPKVSGDGAQTYMDQQTAKVLDEADKIATKAGDSFVPVERILTALAVVNSGAKKALEAGAVTAMGLNSAINDIRKGRTADTASAEEGYDALKKYARDLTAAARDGKIDPIIGRDEEIRRTMQVLSRRTKNNPVLIGEPGVGKTAIAEGLALRIINGDVPESLKNKTLMALDMGALIAGAKYRGEFEERLKAILSEITAAAGEIILFIDEMHTLVGAGKTDGAMDAANLIKPALARGELHCVGATTLDEYRKYVEKDAALARRFQPVIIEEPTVEDTVSILRGIKEKYEVHHGVRISDSALVAAATLSHRYITDRFLPDKAIDLVDEAASRLRMEVDSKPEELDALDREILQKQIEAEALKKEDDDASVSRLEKLEKELAELQEKSSEMTAKWQSERDKLASARDIKEKLDRARADLDAAKRQGDLAAAGELSYGVIPKLEKELAEAENTEDDVMVEEAVRPEQIASVVERWTGIPTSKMLEGDREKLLRMEEALGARVIGQKSAVHALSNAVRRARAGLNDENRPLGSFLFLGPTGVGKTELTKAVAEFLFDDDSAMVRIDMSEFMEKHAVARLIGAPPGYVGYDEGGVLTEAVRRRPYQVVLFDEVEKAHPDVFNVLLQVLDDGVLTDGQGRTVDFKQTLIILTSNLGAQALSQLPEDADASDAKRDVMDAVRAHFRPEFLNRLDETIIFDRLSRADMDGIVDIQLARLEKRLAGREIALDLDAGARTWLADEGYDPVFGARPLKRVIQRALQDQLAEMILAGDVADGDTVPVSAGADGLIVGDRISSSRREPPSDAVVH
;
A
#
# COMPACT_ATOMS: atom_id res chain seq x y z
N MET A 1 40.70 -34.01 -27.77
CA MET A 1 40.00 -32.73 -27.77
C MET A 1 39.85 -32.28 -26.33
N ASN A 2 40.30 -31.08 -25.96
CA ASN A 2 40.20 -30.61 -24.58
C ASN A 2 38.91 -29.78 -24.45
N LEU A 3 37.86 -30.39 -23.87
CA LEU A 3 36.55 -29.71 -23.66
C LEU A 3 36.61 -28.59 -22.61
N GLU A 4 37.67 -28.53 -21.80
CA GLU A 4 37.86 -27.46 -20.83
C GLU A 4 38.13 -26.09 -21.48
N LYS A 5 38.55 -26.09 -22.73
CA LYS A 5 38.72 -24.87 -23.54
C LYS A 5 37.39 -24.28 -24.04
N PHE A 6 36.28 -24.98 -23.92
CA PHE A 6 34.96 -24.50 -24.34
C PHE A 6 34.29 -23.75 -23.19
N THR A 7 33.60 -22.69 -23.51
CA THR A 7 32.80 -21.98 -22.52
C THR A 7 31.75 -22.90 -21.88
N GLU A 8 31.26 -22.56 -20.72
CA GLU A 8 30.20 -23.35 -20.03
C GLU A 8 28.96 -23.52 -20.91
N ARG A 9 28.58 -22.46 -21.62
CA ARG A 9 27.46 -22.48 -22.54
C ARG A 9 27.72 -23.37 -23.75
N SER A 10 28.89 -23.28 -24.33
CA SER A 10 29.31 -24.15 -25.42
C SER A 10 29.30 -25.63 -25.03
N ARG A 11 29.74 -25.97 -23.81
CA ARG A 11 29.65 -27.33 -23.27
C ARG A 11 28.21 -27.78 -23.05
N GLY A 12 27.33 -26.87 -22.58
CA GLY A 12 25.91 -27.14 -22.45
C GLY A 12 25.24 -27.51 -23.79
N PHE A 13 25.57 -26.79 -24.87
CA PHE A 13 25.05 -27.10 -26.22
C PHE A 13 25.58 -28.40 -26.78
N LEU A 14 26.81 -28.78 -26.45
CA LEU A 14 27.34 -30.10 -26.81
C LEU A 14 26.57 -31.23 -26.13
N GLN A 15 26.27 -31.08 -24.85
CA GLN A 15 25.42 -32.03 -24.10
C GLN A 15 23.99 -32.08 -24.64
N ALA A 16 23.40 -30.91 -24.94
CA ALA A 16 22.07 -30.81 -25.54
C ALA A 16 22.02 -31.52 -26.92
N ALA A 17 23.02 -31.31 -27.78
CA ALA A 17 23.13 -31.98 -29.06
C ALA A 17 23.23 -33.50 -28.91
N GLN A 18 23.94 -33.98 -27.91
CA GLN A 18 24.03 -35.41 -27.59
C GLN A 18 22.67 -35.95 -27.12
N THR A 19 21.95 -35.20 -26.28
CA THR A 19 20.63 -35.55 -25.81
C THR A 19 19.60 -35.61 -26.96
N ILE A 20 19.64 -34.65 -27.90
CA ILE A 20 18.83 -34.65 -29.12
C ILE A 20 19.12 -35.90 -29.98
N ALA A 21 20.39 -36.24 -30.17
CA ALA A 21 20.76 -37.43 -30.93
C ALA A 21 20.25 -38.72 -30.28
N MET A 22 20.31 -38.83 -28.94
CA MET A 22 19.75 -39.97 -28.19
C MET A 22 18.25 -40.03 -28.30
N ARG A 23 17.56 -38.92 -28.10
CA ARG A 23 16.09 -38.83 -28.19
C ARG A 23 15.57 -39.25 -29.56
N ASP A 24 16.27 -38.84 -30.60
CA ASP A 24 15.87 -39.10 -31.97
C ASP A 24 16.35 -40.48 -32.49
N ASN A 25 16.99 -41.30 -31.62
CA ASN A 25 17.54 -42.65 -31.87
C ASN A 25 18.64 -42.63 -32.94
N HIS A 26 19.48 -41.60 -32.96
CA HIS A 26 20.65 -41.52 -33.84
C HIS A 26 21.91 -42.01 -33.14
N GLN A 27 22.64 -42.97 -33.75
CA GLN A 27 23.90 -43.51 -33.16
C GLN A 27 25.05 -42.50 -33.23
N ARG A 28 24.99 -41.53 -34.10
CA ARG A 28 26.05 -40.55 -34.31
C ARG A 28 25.52 -39.14 -34.06
N MET A 29 26.23 -38.40 -33.22
CA MET A 29 25.98 -36.96 -33.05
C MET A 29 26.67 -36.23 -34.22
N VAL A 30 25.89 -35.82 -35.20
CA VAL A 30 26.30 -35.08 -36.41
C VAL A 30 26.17 -33.57 -36.17
N PRO A 31 26.84 -32.68 -36.99
CA PRO A 31 26.78 -31.22 -36.85
C PRO A 31 25.38 -30.64 -36.83
N GLU A 32 24.42 -31.30 -37.50
CA GLU A 32 22.99 -30.92 -37.52
C GLU A 32 22.35 -30.97 -36.14
N HIS A 33 22.72 -31.92 -35.28
CA HIS A 33 22.24 -31.94 -33.87
C HIS A 33 22.77 -30.75 -33.10
N LEU A 34 24.03 -30.35 -33.34
CA LEU A 34 24.63 -29.19 -32.70
C LEU A 34 23.96 -27.88 -33.16
N LEU A 35 23.68 -27.78 -34.47
CA LEU A 35 22.93 -26.65 -35.00
C LEU A 35 21.50 -26.60 -34.42
N LYS A 36 20.86 -27.77 -34.32
CA LYS A 36 19.53 -27.86 -33.67
C LYS A 36 19.57 -27.37 -32.22
N ALA A 37 20.51 -27.84 -31.42
CA ALA A 37 20.68 -27.40 -30.04
C ALA A 37 20.93 -25.90 -29.93
N LEU A 38 21.71 -25.31 -30.85
CA LEU A 38 21.96 -23.86 -30.90
C LEU A 38 20.72 -23.04 -31.29
N MET A 39 19.87 -23.60 -32.16
CA MET A 39 18.62 -22.91 -32.60
C MET A 39 17.48 -23.06 -31.64
N ASP A 40 17.47 -24.11 -30.81
CA ASP A 40 16.47 -24.37 -29.78
C ASP A 40 16.80 -23.59 -28.44
N ASP A 41 17.77 -22.67 -28.49
CA ASP A 41 18.19 -21.88 -27.33
C ASP A 41 17.17 -20.81 -26.94
N ASP A 42 16.63 -20.85 -25.71
CA ASP A 42 15.66 -19.88 -25.18
C ASP A 42 16.22 -18.44 -25.19
N GLN A 43 17.53 -18.26 -25.05
CA GLN A 43 18.18 -16.95 -25.13
C GLN A 43 18.38 -16.45 -26.55
N GLY A 44 18.23 -17.33 -27.55
CA GLY A 44 18.19 -16.99 -28.95
C GLY A 44 19.49 -16.43 -29.54
N LEU A 45 20.68 -16.65 -28.95
CA LEU A 45 21.94 -16.08 -29.42
C LEU A 45 22.23 -16.44 -30.87
N ALA A 46 22.11 -17.72 -31.22
CA ALA A 46 22.39 -18.19 -32.58
C ALA A 46 21.39 -17.63 -33.59
N ALA A 47 20.09 -17.59 -33.23
CA ALA A 47 19.04 -17.03 -34.07
C ALA A 47 19.25 -15.52 -34.31
N ASN A 48 19.61 -14.77 -33.27
CA ASN A 48 19.93 -13.35 -33.38
C ASN A 48 21.15 -13.06 -34.25
N LEU A 49 22.22 -13.87 -34.12
CA LEU A 49 23.41 -13.75 -34.96
C LEU A 49 23.10 -14.01 -36.42
N ILE A 50 22.27 -15.03 -36.71
CA ILE A 50 21.82 -15.36 -38.05
C ILE A 50 21.03 -14.20 -38.65
N LYS A 51 20.09 -13.61 -37.88
CA LYS A 51 19.28 -12.47 -38.31
C LYS A 51 20.14 -11.23 -38.56
N SER A 52 21.09 -10.94 -37.65
CA SER A 52 22.05 -9.82 -37.80
C SER A 52 23.00 -10.02 -39.00
N ALA A 53 23.31 -11.26 -39.35
CA ALA A 53 24.08 -11.61 -40.55
C ALA A 53 23.27 -11.52 -41.86
N GLY A 54 21.99 -11.11 -41.80
CA GLY A 54 21.08 -11.00 -42.92
C GLY A 54 20.42 -12.32 -43.35
N GLY A 55 20.50 -13.36 -42.52
CA GLY A 55 19.91 -14.68 -42.79
C GLY A 55 18.50 -14.83 -42.16
N ASP A 56 17.81 -15.89 -42.57
CA ASP A 56 16.50 -16.28 -42.07
C ASP A 56 16.58 -17.49 -41.12
N PRO A 57 16.43 -17.28 -39.76
CA PRO A 57 16.51 -18.38 -38.82
C PRO A 57 15.46 -19.48 -39.02
N ALA A 58 14.24 -19.14 -39.48
CA ALA A 58 13.17 -20.11 -39.70
C ALA A 58 13.52 -21.10 -40.79
N ARG A 59 14.08 -20.59 -41.90
CA ARG A 59 14.57 -21.44 -43.02
C ARG A 59 15.74 -22.30 -42.63
N VAL A 60 16.61 -21.81 -41.74
CA VAL A 60 17.74 -22.63 -41.21
C VAL A 60 17.19 -23.79 -40.40
N VAL A 61 16.22 -23.55 -39.50
CA VAL A 61 15.58 -24.62 -38.71
C VAL A 61 14.91 -25.65 -39.60
N GLU A 62 14.08 -25.22 -40.55
CA GLU A 62 13.36 -26.13 -41.48
C GLU A 62 14.33 -26.99 -42.28
N ALA A 63 15.37 -26.40 -42.86
CA ALA A 63 16.38 -27.13 -43.63
C ALA A 63 17.19 -28.10 -42.75
N ASN A 64 17.49 -27.72 -41.51
CA ASN A 64 18.19 -28.57 -40.56
C ASN A 64 17.34 -29.75 -40.09
N ASP A 65 16.06 -29.52 -39.78
CA ASP A 65 15.12 -30.57 -39.41
C ASP A 65 14.88 -31.56 -40.54
N LEU A 66 14.79 -31.06 -41.80
CA LEU A 66 14.77 -31.92 -42.98
C LEU A 66 16.04 -32.76 -43.13
N ALA A 67 17.22 -32.23 -42.78
CA ALA A 67 18.48 -32.98 -42.83
C ALA A 67 18.51 -34.05 -41.73
N LEU A 68 18.06 -33.72 -40.51
CA LEU A 68 17.98 -34.66 -39.36
C LEU A 68 17.02 -35.81 -39.65
N SER A 69 15.86 -35.53 -40.28
CA SER A 69 14.84 -36.54 -40.62
C SER A 69 15.35 -37.64 -41.61
N LYS A 70 16.40 -37.36 -42.37
CA LYS A 70 17.01 -38.29 -43.32
C LYS A 70 18.06 -39.19 -42.68
N LEU A 71 18.41 -38.96 -41.42
CA LEU A 71 19.40 -39.77 -40.75
C LEU A 71 18.86 -41.16 -40.37
N PRO A 72 19.66 -42.21 -40.44
CA PRO A 72 19.26 -43.57 -40.08
C PRO A 72 18.97 -43.64 -38.58
N LYS A 73 17.80 -44.13 -38.23
CA LYS A 73 17.40 -44.41 -36.86
C LYS A 73 17.67 -45.87 -36.48
N VAL A 74 18.19 -46.09 -35.29
CA VAL A 74 18.51 -47.44 -34.77
C VAL A 74 17.64 -47.72 -33.55
N SER A 75 16.80 -48.76 -33.64
CA SER A 75 15.94 -49.23 -32.56
C SER A 75 16.66 -50.35 -31.79
N GLY A 76 17.01 -50.13 -30.53
CA GLY A 76 17.57 -51.15 -29.62
C GLY A 76 17.95 -50.55 -28.28
N ASP A 77 17.67 -51.28 -27.17
CA ASP A 77 18.08 -50.89 -25.82
C ASP A 77 19.60 -50.92 -25.71
N GLY A 78 20.19 -49.74 -25.42
CA GLY A 78 21.63 -49.62 -25.11
C GLY A 78 22.49 -48.99 -26.23
N ALA A 79 21.95 -48.36 -27.25
CA ALA A 79 22.72 -47.70 -28.30
C ALA A 79 23.47 -46.48 -27.72
N GLN A 80 24.78 -46.60 -27.50
CA GLN A 80 25.66 -45.47 -27.17
C GLN A 80 25.78 -44.53 -28.36
N THR A 81 25.53 -43.23 -28.15
CA THR A 81 25.72 -42.22 -29.17
C THR A 81 27.19 -41.80 -29.22
N TYR A 82 27.80 -41.89 -30.40
CA TYR A 82 29.18 -41.50 -30.64
C TYR A 82 29.27 -40.14 -31.36
N MET A 83 30.26 -39.35 -31.05
CA MET A 83 30.58 -38.13 -31.82
C MET A 83 31.00 -38.50 -33.23
N ASP A 84 30.34 -37.92 -34.24
CA ASP A 84 30.74 -38.12 -35.64
C ASP A 84 32.03 -37.40 -35.97
N GLN A 85 32.77 -37.93 -36.98
CA GLN A 85 34.02 -37.33 -37.42
C GLN A 85 33.84 -35.89 -37.94
N GLN A 86 32.69 -35.57 -38.53
CA GLN A 86 32.39 -34.21 -39.00
C GLN A 86 32.14 -33.25 -37.84
N THR A 87 31.48 -33.69 -36.77
CA THR A 87 31.30 -32.91 -35.56
C THR A 87 32.64 -32.64 -34.90
N ALA A 88 33.52 -33.63 -34.82
CA ALA A 88 34.89 -33.43 -34.30
C ALA A 88 35.66 -32.38 -35.11
N LYS A 89 35.51 -32.38 -36.46
CA LYS A 89 36.13 -31.37 -37.35
C LYS A 89 35.54 -29.98 -37.14
N VAL A 90 34.24 -29.85 -36.90
CA VAL A 90 33.59 -28.56 -36.58
C VAL A 90 34.16 -27.98 -35.30
N LEU A 91 34.30 -28.80 -34.26
CA LEU A 91 34.84 -28.36 -32.98
C LEU A 91 36.35 -28.01 -33.03
N ASP A 92 37.14 -28.74 -33.83
CA ASP A 92 38.53 -28.41 -34.11
C ASP A 92 38.66 -27.08 -34.88
N GLU A 93 37.78 -26.85 -35.85
CA GLU A 93 37.77 -25.61 -36.61
C GLU A 93 37.30 -24.43 -35.74
N ALA A 94 36.32 -24.64 -34.82
CA ALA A 94 35.92 -23.64 -33.84
C ALA A 94 37.08 -23.21 -32.92
N ASP A 95 37.89 -24.14 -32.41
CA ASP A 95 39.09 -23.85 -31.61
C ASP A 95 40.15 -23.03 -32.44
N LYS A 96 40.34 -23.36 -33.72
CA LYS A 96 41.21 -22.59 -34.60
C LYS A 96 40.72 -21.17 -34.86
N ILE A 97 39.40 -21.02 -35.11
CA ILE A 97 38.78 -19.71 -35.31
C ILE A 97 38.89 -18.89 -34.04
N ALA A 98 38.60 -19.46 -32.86
CA ALA A 98 38.73 -18.81 -31.56
C ALA A 98 40.16 -18.34 -31.31
N THR A 99 41.14 -19.23 -31.48
CA THR A 99 42.58 -18.92 -31.30
C THR A 99 43.05 -17.81 -32.26
N LYS A 100 42.59 -17.80 -33.52
CA LYS A 100 42.90 -16.75 -34.49
C LYS A 100 42.30 -15.42 -34.13
N ALA A 101 41.15 -15.43 -33.45
CA ALA A 101 40.48 -14.23 -32.97
C ALA A 101 41.01 -13.71 -31.63
N GLY A 102 41.94 -14.42 -30.99
CA GLY A 102 42.51 -14.06 -29.68
C GLY A 102 41.71 -14.55 -28.49
N ASP A 103 40.72 -15.40 -28.71
CA ASP A 103 39.89 -15.96 -27.65
C ASP A 103 40.65 -17.05 -26.88
N SER A 104 40.64 -17.03 -25.56
CA SER A 104 41.21 -18.09 -24.68
C SER A 104 40.29 -19.29 -24.54
N PHE A 105 38.98 -19.09 -24.69
CA PHE A 105 37.93 -20.11 -24.70
C PHE A 105 37.20 -20.13 -26.02
N VAL A 106 36.56 -21.25 -26.36
CA VAL A 106 35.74 -21.42 -27.58
C VAL A 106 34.26 -21.14 -27.23
N PRO A 107 33.74 -19.98 -27.62
CA PRO A 107 32.35 -19.63 -27.36
C PRO A 107 31.42 -20.13 -28.46
N VAL A 108 30.10 -20.04 -28.20
CA VAL A 108 29.00 -20.53 -29.07
C VAL A 108 29.04 -19.93 -30.46
N GLU A 109 29.31 -18.66 -30.60
CA GLU A 109 29.37 -17.98 -31.90
C GLU A 109 30.54 -18.46 -32.78
N ARG A 110 31.62 -18.95 -32.17
CA ARG A 110 32.71 -19.57 -32.95
C ARG A 110 32.34 -20.98 -33.43
N ILE A 111 31.50 -21.70 -32.62
CA ILE A 111 30.94 -22.98 -33.06
C ILE A 111 29.97 -22.75 -34.23
N LEU A 112 29.09 -21.71 -34.16
CA LEU A 112 28.19 -21.37 -35.24
C LEU A 112 28.96 -20.98 -36.52
N THR A 113 30.05 -20.22 -36.40
CA THR A 113 30.91 -19.87 -37.53
C THR A 113 31.59 -21.13 -38.12
N ALA A 114 32.07 -22.05 -37.29
CA ALA A 114 32.66 -23.31 -37.75
C ALA A 114 31.67 -24.21 -38.47
N LEU A 115 30.39 -24.25 -38.03
CA LEU A 115 29.30 -24.92 -38.72
C LEU A 115 29.04 -24.35 -40.12
N ALA A 116 29.23 -23.03 -40.31
CA ALA A 116 29.11 -22.39 -41.61
C ALA A 116 30.35 -22.64 -42.53
N VAL A 117 31.51 -22.99 -41.96
CA VAL A 117 32.74 -23.21 -42.73
C VAL A 117 32.90 -24.69 -43.14
N VAL A 118 32.71 -25.61 -42.19
CA VAL A 118 32.95 -27.04 -42.38
C VAL A 118 31.86 -27.67 -43.27
N ASN A 119 32.25 -28.40 -44.32
CA ASN A 119 31.31 -29.04 -45.22
C ASN A 119 30.49 -30.14 -44.51
N SER A 120 29.24 -29.84 -44.19
CA SER A 120 28.29 -30.68 -43.44
C SER A 120 26.85 -30.41 -43.90
N GLY A 121 25.87 -31.16 -43.43
CA GLY A 121 24.47 -30.87 -43.63
C GLY A 121 24.06 -29.58 -42.89
N ALA A 122 24.64 -29.30 -41.74
CA ALA A 122 24.43 -28.04 -41.01
C ALA A 122 24.85 -26.81 -41.82
N LYS A 123 25.99 -26.89 -42.57
CA LYS A 123 26.39 -25.84 -43.48
C LYS A 123 25.37 -25.59 -44.58
N LYS A 124 24.85 -26.68 -45.18
CA LYS A 124 23.77 -26.56 -46.20
C LYS A 124 22.51 -25.94 -45.63
N ALA A 125 22.16 -26.23 -44.36
CA ALA A 125 21.02 -25.62 -43.71
C ALA A 125 21.24 -24.13 -43.48
N LEU A 126 22.44 -23.71 -43.07
CA LEU A 126 22.81 -22.29 -42.92
C LEU A 126 22.79 -21.57 -44.29
N GLU A 127 23.31 -22.19 -45.35
CA GLU A 127 23.29 -21.66 -46.73
C GLU A 127 21.84 -21.51 -47.24
N ALA A 128 20.93 -22.44 -46.91
CA ALA A 128 19.51 -22.36 -47.26
C ALA A 128 18.81 -21.14 -46.60
N GLY A 129 19.24 -20.75 -45.39
CA GLY A 129 18.85 -19.53 -44.74
C GLY A 129 19.65 -18.28 -45.16
N ALA A 130 20.41 -18.33 -46.21
CA ALA A 130 21.27 -17.25 -46.75
C ALA A 130 22.36 -16.78 -45.73
N VAL A 131 22.81 -17.67 -44.84
CA VAL A 131 23.84 -17.35 -43.84
C VAL A 131 25.24 -17.66 -44.40
N THR A 132 26.12 -16.67 -44.33
CA THR A 132 27.53 -16.82 -44.75
C THR A 132 28.48 -16.69 -43.55
N ALA A 133 29.63 -17.35 -43.59
CA ALA A 133 30.66 -17.25 -42.55
C ALA A 133 31.18 -15.80 -42.41
N MET A 134 31.21 -15.04 -43.50
CA MET A 134 31.64 -13.64 -43.49
C MET A 134 30.57 -12.76 -42.80
N GLY A 135 29.29 -12.95 -43.12
CA GLY A 135 28.17 -12.26 -42.44
C GLY A 135 28.13 -12.53 -40.96
N LEU A 136 28.31 -13.81 -40.54
CA LEU A 136 28.37 -14.18 -39.13
C LEU A 136 29.58 -13.51 -38.41
N ASN A 137 30.77 -13.49 -39.04
CA ASN A 137 31.90 -12.80 -38.42
C ASN A 137 31.67 -11.28 -38.27
N SER A 138 31.01 -10.64 -39.25
CA SER A 138 30.62 -9.22 -39.09
C SER A 138 29.67 -9.04 -37.93
N ALA A 139 28.60 -9.81 -37.89
CA ALA A 139 27.59 -9.77 -36.78
C ALA A 139 28.22 -10.05 -35.41
N ILE A 140 29.16 -11.01 -35.34
CA ILE A 140 29.90 -11.33 -34.10
C ILE A 140 30.75 -10.13 -33.65
N ASN A 141 31.46 -9.49 -34.59
CA ASN A 141 32.30 -8.33 -34.27
C ASN A 141 31.43 -7.13 -33.78
N ASP A 142 30.26 -6.94 -34.36
CA ASP A 142 29.32 -5.91 -33.96
C ASP A 142 28.79 -6.14 -32.54
N ILE A 143 28.50 -7.41 -32.18
CA ILE A 143 28.03 -7.76 -30.81
C ILE A 143 29.21 -7.69 -29.83
N ARG A 144 30.35 -8.18 -30.18
CA ARG A 144 31.52 -8.23 -29.31
C ARG A 144 32.22 -6.90 -29.09
N LYS A 145 32.11 -5.98 -30.05
CA LYS A 145 32.77 -4.65 -30.00
C LYS A 145 34.24 -4.74 -29.58
N GLY A 146 34.96 -5.71 -30.13
CA GLY A 146 36.40 -5.92 -29.89
C GLY A 146 36.75 -6.72 -28.62
N ARG A 147 35.82 -7.33 -27.94
CA ARG A 147 36.08 -8.19 -26.75
C ARG A 147 36.50 -9.58 -27.17
N THR A 148 37.38 -10.21 -26.36
CA THR A 148 37.81 -11.61 -26.47
C THR A 148 37.12 -12.48 -25.42
N ALA A 149 36.95 -13.77 -25.71
CA ALA A 149 36.38 -14.73 -24.76
C ALA A 149 37.51 -15.29 -23.86
N ASP A 150 37.85 -14.56 -22.78
CA ASP A 150 38.96 -14.86 -21.89
C ASP A 150 38.53 -15.63 -20.62
N THR A 151 37.22 -15.80 -20.38
CA THR A 151 36.65 -16.56 -19.26
C THR A 151 35.69 -17.66 -19.76
N ALA A 152 35.43 -18.66 -18.93
CA ALA A 152 34.51 -19.75 -19.24
C ALA A 152 33.03 -19.24 -19.37
N SER A 153 32.70 -18.07 -18.78
CA SER A 153 31.40 -17.41 -18.78
C SER A 153 31.30 -16.18 -19.71
N ALA A 154 32.27 -16.03 -20.66
CA ALA A 154 32.40 -14.82 -21.47
C ALA A 154 31.11 -14.38 -22.23
N GLU A 155 30.24 -15.32 -22.63
CA GLU A 155 29.01 -15.07 -23.38
C GLU A 155 27.89 -14.48 -22.48
N GLU A 156 27.95 -14.65 -21.16
CA GLU A 156 26.99 -14.02 -20.24
C GLU A 156 27.15 -12.50 -20.25
N GLY A 157 28.33 -12.01 -20.60
CA GLY A 157 28.65 -10.59 -20.71
C GLY A 157 28.16 -9.91 -22.00
N TYR A 158 27.57 -10.65 -22.96
CA TYR A 158 27.10 -10.07 -24.21
C TYR A 158 25.67 -9.54 -24.04
N ASP A 159 25.42 -8.33 -24.56
CA ASP A 159 24.13 -7.62 -24.41
C ASP A 159 23.68 -7.45 -22.94
N ALA A 160 24.64 -7.27 -22.00
CA ALA A 160 24.34 -7.16 -20.58
C ALA A 160 23.38 -6.02 -20.27
N LEU A 161 23.49 -4.88 -20.97
CA LEU A 161 22.57 -3.76 -20.82
C LEU A 161 21.13 -4.14 -21.21
N LYS A 162 20.92 -4.91 -22.27
CA LYS A 162 19.57 -5.34 -22.66
C LYS A 162 18.96 -6.36 -21.70
N LYS A 163 19.80 -7.14 -21.00
CA LYS A 163 19.35 -8.17 -20.06
C LYS A 163 19.03 -7.59 -18.68
N TYR A 164 19.82 -6.61 -18.23
CA TYR A 164 19.82 -6.13 -16.84
C TYR A 164 19.47 -4.65 -16.72
N ALA A 165 19.10 -3.98 -17.81
CA ALA A 165 18.65 -2.60 -17.76
C ALA A 165 17.49 -2.36 -18.74
N ARG A 166 16.56 -1.50 -18.32
CA ARG A 166 15.44 -1.05 -19.14
C ARG A 166 15.78 0.28 -19.80
N ASP A 167 15.59 0.38 -21.11
CA ASP A 167 15.77 1.64 -21.85
C ASP A 167 14.55 2.56 -21.66
N LEU A 168 14.72 3.59 -20.81
CA LEU A 168 13.68 4.58 -20.55
C LEU A 168 13.46 5.53 -21.75
N THR A 169 14.51 5.79 -22.53
CA THR A 169 14.40 6.62 -23.73
C THR A 169 13.64 5.91 -24.86
N ALA A 170 13.82 4.59 -24.99
CA ALA A 170 12.99 3.79 -25.91
C ALA A 170 11.54 3.73 -25.42
N ALA A 171 11.31 3.52 -24.12
CA ALA A 171 9.96 3.52 -23.54
C ALA A 171 9.26 4.88 -23.72
N ALA A 172 10.00 5.99 -23.58
CA ALA A 172 9.48 7.33 -23.85
C ALA A 172 9.11 7.52 -25.33
N ARG A 173 9.93 7.00 -26.25
CA ARG A 173 9.67 7.05 -27.68
C ARG A 173 8.42 6.25 -28.06
N ASP A 174 8.23 5.12 -27.41
CA ASP A 174 7.07 4.24 -27.62
C ASP A 174 5.79 4.75 -26.93
N GLY A 175 5.83 5.88 -26.19
CA GLY A 175 4.69 6.41 -25.46
C GLY A 175 4.27 5.60 -24.23
N LYS A 176 5.16 4.75 -23.69
CA LYS A 176 4.88 3.87 -22.53
C LYS A 176 5.15 4.54 -21.19
N ILE A 177 5.65 5.76 -21.18
CA ILE A 177 5.91 6.56 -19.97
C ILE A 177 4.73 7.48 -19.71
N ASP A 178 4.34 7.60 -18.45
CA ASP A 178 3.30 8.50 -18.01
C ASP A 178 3.72 9.98 -18.12
N PRO A 179 2.80 10.91 -18.35
CA PRO A 179 3.12 12.32 -18.34
C PRO A 179 3.59 12.75 -16.93
N ILE A 180 4.72 13.44 -16.87
CA ILE A 180 5.29 13.92 -15.61
C ILE A 180 4.85 15.36 -15.40
N ILE A 181 4.17 15.61 -14.28
CA ILE A 181 3.58 16.90 -13.93
C ILE A 181 4.15 17.39 -12.61
N GLY A 182 4.41 18.69 -12.50
CA GLY A 182 4.83 19.34 -11.26
C GLY A 182 6.25 19.04 -10.80
N ARG A 183 7.13 18.51 -11.68
CA ARG A 183 8.54 18.16 -11.37
C ARG A 183 9.56 18.86 -12.27
N ASP A 184 9.16 19.97 -12.85
CA ASP A 184 10.00 20.69 -13.82
C ASP A 184 11.31 21.23 -13.23
N GLU A 185 11.27 21.71 -12.00
CA GLU A 185 12.44 22.26 -11.33
C GLU A 185 13.47 21.18 -11.01
N GLU A 186 13.02 20.05 -10.48
CA GLU A 186 13.88 18.93 -10.13
C GLU A 186 14.49 18.27 -11.37
N ILE A 187 13.71 18.11 -12.45
CA ILE A 187 14.22 17.62 -13.75
C ILE A 187 15.26 18.61 -14.29
N ARG A 188 14.98 19.92 -14.28
CA ARG A 188 15.92 20.96 -14.72
C ARG A 188 17.18 20.94 -13.88
N ARG A 189 17.06 20.78 -12.57
CA ARG A 189 18.21 20.68 -11.67
C ARG A 189 19.04 19.44 -11.94
N THR A 190 18.40 18.31 -12.23
CA THR A 190 19.06 17.06 -12.60
C THR A 190 19.84 17.22 -13.92
N MET A 191 19.25 17.84 -14.95
CA MET A 191 19.94 18.16 -16.21
C MET A 191 21.12 19.11 -16.01
N GLN A 192 20.94 20.13 -15.16
CA GLN A 192 22.02 21.06 -14.82
C GLN A 192 23.21 20.34 -14.16
N VAL A 193 22.94 19.41 -13.25
CA VAL A 193 23.99 18.62 -12.59
C VAL A 193 24.70 17.72 -13.61
N LEU A 194 23.96 17.00 -14.44
CA LEU A 194 24.53 16.13 -15.50
C LEU A 194 25.42 16.87 -16.49
N SER A 195 25.16 18.16 -16.74
CA SER A 195 25.92 19.02 -17.64
C SER A 195 27.19 19.62 -17.01
N ARG A 196 27.46 19.37 -15.71
CA ARG A 196 28.64 19.89 -15.00
C ARG A 196 29.91 19.16 -15.42
N ARG A 197 31.07 19.85 -15.26
CA ARG A 197 32.38 19.25 -15.48
C ARG A 197 32.80 18.30 -14.33
N THR A 198 32.40 18.59 -13.11
CA THR A 198 32.67 17.80 -11.89
C THR A 198 31.43 17.68 -11.06
N LYS A 199 31.31 16.64 -10.25
CA LYS A 199 30.08 16.29 -9.51
C LYS A 199 28.84 16.25 -10.43
N ASN A 200 29.03 15.59 -11.58
CA ASN A 200 28.05 15.54 -12.66
C ASN A 200 27.11 14.32 -12.56
N ASN A 201 27.06 13.65 -11.42
CA ASN A 201 26.13 12.57 -11.14
C ASN A 201 25.12 13.02 -10.07
N PRO A 202 23.88 13.32 -10.43
CA PRO A 202 22.85 13.68 -9.46
C PRO A 202 22.42 12.46 -8.65
N VAL A 203 22.12 12.67 -7.37
CA VAL A 203 21.40 11.73 -6.53
C VAL A 203 20.08 12.36 -6.11
N LEU A 204 18.99 11.76 -6.51
CA LEU A 204 17.65 12.14 -6.14
C LEU A 204 17.38 11.62 -4.72
N ILE A 205 17.21 12.53 -3.78
CA ILE A 205 17.05 12.21 -2.36
C ILE A 205 15.65 12.62 -1.93
N GLY A 206 14.87 11.70 -1.42
CA GLY A 206 13.53 11.96 -0.93
C GLY A 206 12.92 10.71 -0.31
N GLU A 207 11.81 10.88 0.37
CA GLU A 207 11.07 9.78 0.99
C GLU A 207 10.54 8.78 -0.04
N PRO A 208 10.21 7.54 0.35
CA PRO A 208 9.57 6.58 -0.55
C PRO A 208 8.24 7.13 -1.08
N GLY A 209 7.94 6.91 -2.36
CA GLY A 209 6.66 7.32 -2.94
C GLY A 209 6.54 8.80 -3.37
N VAL A 210 7.57 9.66 -3.16
CA VAL A 210 7.51 11.07 -3.61
C VAL A 210 7.75 11.27 -5.11
N GLY A 211 8.00 10.20 -5.87
CA GLY A 211 8.16 10.27 -7.33
C GLY A 211 9.61 10.42 -7.83
N LYS A 212 10.61 9.89 -7.12
CA LYS A 212 12.03 9.92 -7.57
C LYS A 212 12.24 9.29 -8.95
N THR A 213 11.62 8.15 -9.20
CA THR A 213 11.70 7.44 -10.49
C THR A 213 11.05 8.23 -11.62
N ALA A 214 9.93 8.92 -11.32
CA ALA A 214 9.26 9.80 -12.28
C ALA A 214 10.18 10.92 -12.82
N ILE A 215 11.13 11.43 -12.03
CA ILE A 215 12.10 12.43 -12.48
C ILE A 215 13.04 11.85 -13.55
N ALA A 216 13.46 10.59 -13.40
CA ALA A 216 14.26 9.91 -14.41
C ALA A 216 13.44 9.67 -15.70
N GLU A 217 12.19 9.30 -15.58
CA GLU A 217 11.26 9.14 -16.70
C GLU A 217 11.00 10.48 -17.40
N GLY A 218 10.80 11.56 -16.63
CA GLY A 218 10.68 12.92 -17.15
C GLY A 218 11.93 13.40 -17.89
N LEU A 219 13.12 13.04 -17.39
CA LEU A 219 14.37 13.30 -18.09
C LEU A 219 14.42 12.56 -19.44
N ALA A 220 13.99 11.29 -19.49
CA ALA A 220 13.92 10.52 -20.73
C ALA A 220 12.96 11.17 -21.75
N LEU A 221 11.78 11.62 -21.31
CA LEU A 221 10.82 12.35 -22.16
C LEU A 221 11.43 13.62 -22.73
N ARG A 222 12.13 14.43 -21.93
CA ARG A 222 12.79 15.66 -22.40
C ARG A 222 13.95 15.38 -23.35
N ILE A 223 14.72 14.30 -23.16
CA ILE A 223 15.77 13.89 -24.11
C ILE A 223 15.15 13.58 -25.47
N ILE A 224 14.07 12.81 -25.52
CA ILE A 224 13.39 12.44 -26.77
C ILE A 224 12.76 13.63 -27.45
N ASN A 225 12.15 14.55 -26.70
CA ASN A 225 11.55 15.77 -27.25
C ASN A 225 12.61 16.84 -27.64
N GLY A 226 13.88 16.63 -27.34
CA GLY A 226 14.97 17.58 -27.62
C GLY A 226 15.02 18.77 -26.68
N ASP A 227 14.22 18.79 -25.59
CA ASP A 227 14.15 19.85 -24.57
C ASP A 227 15.22 19.64 -23.51
N VAL A 228 16.46 19.50 -23.96
CA VAL A 228 17.66 19.30 -23.12
C VAL A 228 18.85 20.09 -23.67
N PRO A 229 19.85 20.43 -22.80
CA PRO A 229 21.11 21.01 -23.26
C PRO A 229 21.80 20.15 -24.33
N GLU A 230 22.60 20.76 -25.20
CA GLU A 230 23.31 20.10 -26.31
C GLU A 230 24.11 18.88 -25.85
N SER A 231 24.69 18.94 -24.63
CA SER A 231 25.46 17.85 -24.03
C SER A 231 24.67 16.61 -23.69
N LEU A 232 23.34 16.71 -23.63
CA LEU A 232 22.40 15.60 -23.29
C LEU A 232 21.58 15.14 -24.47
N LYS A 233 21.64 15.86 -25.63
CA LYS A 233 20.98 15.42 -26.85
C LYS A 233 21.54 14.08 -27.32
N ASN A 234 20.68 13.22 -27.80
CA ASN A 234 21.01 11.88 -28.33
C ASN A 234 21.57 10.89 -27.27
N LYS A 235 21.51 11.20 -25.98
CA LYS A 235 21.87 10.24 -24.94
C LYS A 235 20.74 9.26 -24.66
N THR A 236 21.11 8.05 -24.28
CA THR A 236 20.19 6.98 -23.88
C THR A 236 20.17 6.88 -22.36
N LEU A 237 19.00 6.93 -21.76
CA LEU A 237 18.82 6.72 -20.31
C LEU A 237 18.39 5.28 -20.05
N MET A 238 19.25 4.53 -19.35
CA MET A 238 19.06 3.11 -19.04
C MET A 238 18.81 2.95 -17.54
N ALA A 239 17.68 2.39 -17.13
CA ALA A 239 17.39 2.06 -15.73
C ALA A 239 17.92 0.68 -15.38
N LEU A 240 18.80 0.59 -14.39
CA LEU A 240 19.38 -0.67 -13.94
C LEU A 240 18.33 -1.48 -13.16
N ASP A 241 18.12 -2.73 -13.56
CA ASP A 241 17.27 -3.68 -12.85
C ASP A 241 18.10 -4.48 -11.84
N MET A 242 18.03 -4.07 -10.58
CA MET A 242 18.72 -4.73 -9.47
C MET A 242 18.20 -6.15 -9.22
N GLY A 243 16.90 -6.36 -9.41
CA GLY A 243 16.26 -7.66 -9.25
C GLY A 243 16.81 -8.66 -10.28
N ALA A 244 16.86 -8.30 -11.56
CA ALA A 244 17.42 -9.13 -12.62
C ALA A 244 18.93 -9.42 -12.44
N LEU A 245 19.67 -8.45 -11.89
CA LEU A 245 21.11 -8.63 -11.60
C LEU A 245 21.38 -9.67 -10.52
N ILE A 246 20.54 -9.72 -9.50
CA ILE A 246 20.68 -10.61 -8.34
C ILE A 246 20.01 -11.96 -8.61
N ALA A 247 18.92 -11.99 -9.37
CA ALA A 247 18.18 -13.21 -9.64
C ALA A 247 19.04 -14.27 -10.31
N GLY A 248 19.05 -15.49 -9.76
CA GLY A 248 19.82 -16.63 -10.27
C GLY A 248 21.33 -16.58 -10.03
N ALA A 249 21.88 -15.52 -9.42
CA ALA A 249 23.28 -15.50 -9.01
C ALA A 249 23.47 -16.35 -7.75
N LYS A 250 23.99 -17.57 -7.91
CA LYS A 250 24.26 -18.49 -6.78
C LYS A 250 25.49 -18.09 -5.98
N TYR A 251 26.42 -17.40 -6.59
CA TYR A 251 27.69 -16.99 -6.00
C TYR A 251 27.95 -15.50 -6.23
N ARG A 252 28.65 -14.88 -5.29
CA ARG A 252 29.07 -13.47 -5.32
C ARG A 252 29.78 -13.08 -6.63
N GLY A 253 30.62 -13.98 -7.18
CA GLY A 253 31.36 -13.74 -8.41
C GLY A 253 30.48 -13.50 -9.63
N GLU A 254 29.34 -14.17 -9.73
CA GLU A 254 28.42 -14.04 -10.88
C GLU A 254 27.80 -12.64 -10.95
N PHE A 255 27.37 -12.09 -9.81
CA PHE A 255 26.86 -10.71 -9.73
C PHE A 255 27.94 -9.69 -10.12
N GLU A 256 29.15 -9.86 -9.58
CA GLU A 256 30.29 -8.97 -9.91
C GLU A 256 30.64 -9.03 -11.41
N GLU A 257 30.59 -10.19 -12.04
CA GLU A 257 30.82 -10.36 -13.49
C GLU A 257 29.71 -9.68 -14.31
N ARG A 258 28.42 -9.83 -13.94
CA ARG A 258 27.29 -9.16 -14.61
C ARG A 258 27.42 -7.64 -14.52
N LEU A 259 27.74 -7.10 -13.34
CA LEU A 259 27.94 -5.67 -13.15
C LEU A 259 29.17 -5.16 -13.94
N LYS A 260 30.28 -5.88 -13.95
CA LYS A 260 31.47 -5.57 -14.78
C LYS A 260 31.11 -5.54 -16.26
N ALA A 261 30.31 -6.49 -16.74
CA ALA A 261 29.87 -6.54 -18.13
C ALA A 261 29.07 -5.29 -18.50
N ILE A 262 28.10 -4.87 -17.65
CA ILE A 262 27.32 -3.64 -17.85
C ILE A 262 28.24 -2.41 -17.88
N LEU A 263 29.14 -2.27 -16.90
CA LEU A 263 30.04 -1.13 -16.82
C LEU A 263 30.98 -1.08 -18.05
N SER A 264 31.42 -2.23 -18.55
CA SER A 264 32.22 -2.32 -19.78
C SER A 264 31.43 -1.85 -21.01
N GLU A 265 30.14 -2.19 -21.13
CA GLU A 265 29.29 -1.71 -22.23
C GLU A 265 29.03 -0.21 -22.16
N ILE A 266 28.77 0.33 -20.96
CA ILE A 266 28.59 1.77 -20.77
C ILE A 266 29.87 2.53 -21.13
N THR A 267 31.05 2.03 -20.69
CA THR A 267 32.35 2.63 -21.00
C THR A 267 32.63 2.61 -22.50
N ALA A 268 32.29 1.49 -23.18
CA ALA A 268 32.46 1.36 -24.62
C ALA A 268 31.54 2.30 -25.42
N ALA A 269 30.40 2.70 -24.87
CA ALA A 269 29.48 3.67 -25.47
C ALA A 269 29.98 5.13 -25.33
N ALA A 270 31.19 5.35 -24.84
CA ALA A 270 31.88 6.66 -24.83
C ALA A 270 31.03 7.84 -24.27
N GLY A 271 30.21 7.55 -23.26
CA GLY A 271 29.38 8.58 -22.58
C GLY A 271 28.02 8.85 -23.25
N GLU A 272 27.59 8.05 -24.22
CA GLU A 272 26.26 8.15 -24.82
C GLU A 272 25.14 7.61 -23.90
N ILE A 273 25.52 6.81 -22.88
CA ILE A 273 24.60 6.18 -21.96
C ILE A 273 24.65 6.88 -20.60
N ILE A 274 23.48 7.18 -20.06
CA ILE A 274 23.26 7.62 -18.67
C ILE A 274 22.59 6.47 -17.94
N LEU A 275 23.16 6.01 -16.82
CA LEU A 275 22.62 4.92 -16.02
C LEU A 275 21.77 5.48 -14.89
N PHE A 276 20.50 5.11 -14.84
CA PHE A 276 19.63 5.36 -13.68
C PHE A 276 19.72 4.17 -12.72
N ILE A 277 19.99 4.45 -11.45
CA ILE A 277 20.14 3.45 -10.38
C ILE A 277 19.14 3.80 -9.30
N ASP A 278 18.03 3.08 -9.29
CA ASP A 278 17.07 3.19 -8.19
C ASP A 278 17.59 2.42 -6.97
N GLU A 279 17.18 2.85 -5.78
CA GLU A 279 17.69 2.30 -4.52
C GLU A 279 19.23 2.16 -4.51
N MET A 280 19.94 3.21 -4.93
CA MET A 280 21.39 3.21 -5.09
C MET A 280 22.14 2.70 -3.85
N HIS A 281 21.57 2.83 -2.68
CA HIS A 281 22.12 2.33 -1.41
C HIS A 281 22.32 0.81 -1.41
N THR A 282 21.53 0.04 -2.16
CA THR A 282 21.69 -1.43 -2.28
C THR A 282 23.00 -1.81 -2.93
N LEU A 283 23.47 -1.00 -3.89
CA LEU A 283 24.78 -1.20 -4.53
C LEU A 283 25.96 -0.73 -3.66
N VAL A 284 25.75 0.32 -2.85
CA VAL A 284 26.82 0.97 -2.07
C VAL A 284 26.91 0.40 -0.65
N GLY A 285 25.79 -0.04 -0.08
CA GLY A 285 25.67 -0.46 1.31
C GLY A 285 25.89 -1.93 1.61
N ALA A 286 25.93 -2.76 0.60
CA ALA A 286 25.96 -4.21 0.74
C ALA A 286 27.26 -4.80 1.37
N GLY A 287 28.22 -3.98 1.75
CA GLY A 287 29.57 -4.42 2.17
C GLY A 287 29.81 -4.59 3.68
N LYS A 288 28.85 -4.39 4.56
CA LYS A 288 29.09 -4.34 6.05
C LYS A 288 28.62 -5.52 6.87
N THR A 289 27.87 -6.44 6.29
CA THR A 289 27.54 -7.72 6.94
C THR A 289 28.38 -8.83 6.30
N ASP A 290 28.87 -9.79 7.08
CA ASP A 290 29.68 -10.92 6.61
C ASP A 290 29.01 -11.62 5.42
N GLY A 291 29.57 -11.44 4.21
CA GLY A 291 29.09 -12.03 2.97
C GLY A 291 28.36 -11.09 2.00
N ALA A 292 28.15 -9.80 2.33
CA ALA A 292 27.46 -8.86 1.46
C ALA A 292 28.34 -8.26 0.33
N MET A 293 27.70 -7.97 -0.81
CA MET A 293 28.30 -7.57 -2.07
C MET A 293 28.88 -6.16 -2.02
N ASP A 294 30.18 -5.96 -2.32
CA ASP A 294 30.82 -4.64 -2.40
C ASP A 294 30.86 -4.12 -3.85
N ALA A 295 29.66 -3.89 -4.43
CA ALA A 295 29.52 -3.35 -5.79
C ALA A 295 30.08 -1.92 -5.93
N ALA A 296 30.16 -1.18 -4.82
CA ALA A 296 30.72 0.17 -4.81
C ALA A 296 32.16 0.21 -5.34
N ASN A 297 32.99 -0.79 -5.02
CA ASN A 297 34.37 -0.83 -5.48
C ASN A 297 34.52 -1.05 -7.00
N LEU A 298 33.50 -1.58 -7.67
CA LEU A 298 33.46 -1.73 -9.11
C LEU A 298 33.06 -0.43 -9.83
N ILE A 299 32.15 0.34 -9.23
CA ILE A 299 31.61 1.58 -9.81
C ILE A 299 32.54 2.78 -9.58
N LYS A 300 33.20 2.85 -8.42
CA LYS A 300 34.11 3.94 -8.03
C LYS A 300 35.17 4.28 -9.08
N PRO A 301 35.88 3.33 -9.69
CA PRO A 301 36.89 3.62 -10.73
C PRO A 301 36.29 4.28 -11.97
N ALA A 302 35.13 3.79 -12.45
CA ALA A 302 34.46 4.33 -13.63
C ALA A 302 33.93 5.75 -13.38
N LEU A 303 33.37 6.01 -12.20
CA LEU A 303 32.99 7.36 -11.74
C LEU A 303 34.19 8.29 -11.61
N ALA A 304 35.32 7.77 -11.09
CA ALA A 304 36.52 8.55 -10.90
C ALA A 304 37.14 9.03 -12.24
N ARG A 305 37.10 8.18 -13.26
CA ARG A 305 37.61 8.51 -14.61
C ARG A 305 36.60 9.33 -15.45
N GLY A 306 35.35 9.49 -14.97
CA GLY A 306 34.29 10.15 -15.73
C GLY A 306 33.75 9.29 -16.91
N GLU A 307 33.96 8.00 -16.87
CA GLU A 307 33.49 7.05 -17.86
C GLU A 307 32.02 6.62 -17.63
N LEU A 308 31.56 6.77 -16.41
CA LEU A 308 30.17 6.48 -16.01
C LEU A 308 29.44 7.79 -15.68
N HIS A 309 28.35 8.06 -16.38
CA HIS A 309 27.36 9.05 -16.01
C HIS A 309 26.14 8.33 -15.41
N CYS A 310 25.77 8.70 -14.18
CA CYS A 310 24.62 8.09 -13.54
C CYS A 310 23.74 9.09 -12.79
N VAL A 311 22.47 8.72 -12.67
CA VAL A 311 21.47 9.33 -11.80
C VAL A 311 21.13 8.30 -10.73
N GLY A 312 21.41 8.57 -9.47
CA GLY A 312 21.03 7.71 -8.35
C GLY A 312 19.72 8.16 -7.73
N ALA A 313 18.96 7.25 -7.14
CA ALA A 313 17.82 7.56 -6.28
C ALA A 313 17.97 6.81 -4.95
N THR A 314 17.65 7.49 -3.82
CA THR A 314 17.74 6.90 -2.48
C THR A 314 16.97 7.78 -1.47
N THR A 315 16.81 7.31 -0.23
CA THR A 315 16.28 8.12 0.88
C THR A 315 17.37 8.98 1.53
N LEU A 316 16.97 9.96 2.34
CA LEU A 316 17.92 10.85 3.02
C LEU A 316 18.81 10.08 4.02
N ASP A 317 18.22 9.17 4.77
CA ASP A 317 18.94 8.38 5.78
C ASP A 317 19.95 7.43 5.16
N GLU A 318 19.58 6.78 4.07
CA GLU A 318 20.45 5.89 3.30
C GLU A 318 21.56 6.67 2.62
N TYR A 319 21.26 7.85 2.07
CA TYR A 319 22.30 8.74 1.51
C TYR A 319 23.35 9.11 2.56
N ARG A 320 22.91 9.55 3.75
CA ARG A 320 23.82 9.87 4.87
C ARG A 320 24.63 8.67 5.34
N LYS A 321 23.99 7.51 5.40
CA LYS A 321 24.61 6.28 5.91
C LYS A 321 25.65 5.69 4.95
N TYR A 322 25.38 5.69 3.65
CA TYR A 322 26.15 4.93 2.66
C TYR A 322 26.94 5.80 1.67
N VAL A 323 26.43 6.95 1.23
CA VAL A 323 27.05 7.79 0.21
C VAL A 323 27.87 8.91 0.81
N GLU A 324 27.32 9.66 1.75
CA GLU A 324 27.98 10.84 2.36
C GLU A 324 29.20 10.47 3.17
N LYS A 325 29.18 9.32 3.87
CA LYS A 325 30.33 8.79 4.63
C LYS A 325 31.48 8.27 3.74
N ASP A 326 31.24 8.02 2.48
CA ASP A 326 32.26 7.61 1.53
C ASP A 326 32.82 8.82 0.78
N ALA A 327 34.01 9.25 1.14
CA ALA A 327 34.66 10.45 0.57
C ALA A 327 34.86 10.36 -0.96
N ALA A 328 34.95 9.16 -1.55
CA ALA A 328 35.10 8.98 -2.99
C ALA A 328 33.79 9.23 -3.72
N LEU A 329 32.67 8.75 -3.16
CA LEU A 329 31.32 8.95 -3.70
C LEU A 329 30.83 10.37 -3.47
N ALA A 330 30.97 10.91 -2.26
CA ALA A 330 30.54 12.28 -1.89
C ALA A 330 31.17 13.38 -2.79
N ARG A 331 32.36 13.14 -3.33
CA ARG A 331 33.03 14.06 -4.28
C ARG A 331 32.52 13.96 -5.71
N ARG A 332 31.76 12.89 -6.05
CA ARG A 332 31.28 12.61 -7.42
C ARG A 332 29.80 12.82 -7.58
N PHE A 333 29.05 12.66 -6.51
CA PHE A 333 27.61 12.82 -6.49
C PHE A 333 27.19 14.22 -6.01
N GLN A 334 26.11 14.72 -6.58
CA GLN A 334 25.46 15.97 -6.17
C GLN A 334 24.03 15.67 -5.72
N PRO A 335 23.67 15.95 -4.46
CA PRO A 335 22.30 15.77 -4.01
C PRO A 335 21.33 16.70 -4.72
N VAL A 336 20.15 16.17 -5.08
CA VAL A 336 18.96 16.87 -5.54
C VAL A 336 17.83 16.40 -4.63
N ILE A 337 17.34 17.31 -3.80
CA ILE A 337 16.28 17.00 -2.83
C ILE A 337 14.94 16.97 -3.56
N ILE A 338 14.15 15.95 -3.29
CA ILE A 338 12.80 15.75 -3.83
C ILE A 338 11.85 15.77 -2.64
N GLU A 339 11.09 16.83 -2.55
CA GLU A 339 10.11 17.01 -1.48
C GLU A 339 8.78 16.36 -1.83
N GLU A 340 7.97 16.06 -0.80
CA GLU A 340 6.60 15.62 -0.98
C GLU A 340 5.81 16.74 -1.69
N PRO A 341 5.06 16.44 -2.76
CA PRO A 341 4.24 17.44 -3.44
C PRO A 341 3.08 17.89 -2.55
N THR A 342 2.60 19.10 -2.77
CA THR A 342 1.38 19.60 -2.12
C THR A 342 0.14 18.83 -2.56
N VAL A 343 -0.97 18.99 -1.84
CA VAL A 343 -2.26 18.42 -2.24
C VAL A 343 -2.68 18.94 -3.62
N GLU A 344 -2.46 20.22 -3.91
CA GLU A 344 -2.80 20.85 -5.19
C GLU A 344 -1.96 20.30 -6.34
N ASP A 345 -0.64 20.13 -6.12
CA ASP A 345 0.25 19.49 -7.09
C ASP A 345 -0.16 18.03 -7.33
N THR A 346 -0.51 17.32 -6.27
CA THR A 346 -0.97 15.93 -6.35
C THR A 346 -2.26 15.80 -7.16
N VAL A 347 -3.24 16.69 -6.97
CA VAL A 347 -4.46 16.72 -7.80
C VAL A 347 -4.09 16.93 -9.27
N SER A 348 -3.14 17.81 -9.57
CA SER A 348 -2.67 18.05 -10.93
C SER A 348 -1.99 16.81 -11.53
N ILE A 349 -1.17 16.09 -10.74
CA ILE A 349 -0.56 14.81 -11.13
C ILE A 349 -1.65 13.77 -11.43
N LEU A 350 -2.61 13.60 -10.52
CA LEU A 350 -3.71 12.64 -10.69
C LEU A 350 -4.54 12.92 -11.94
N ARG A 351 -4.82 14.21 -12.24
CA ARG A 351 -5.50 14.61 -13.49
C ARG A 351 -4.71 14.21 -14.74
N GLY A 352 -3.38 14.29 -14.68
CA GLY A 352 -2.53 13.93 -15.81
C GLY A 352 -2.45 12.43 -16.08
N ILE A 353 -2.60 11.59 -15.07
CA ILE A 353 -2.57 10.13 -15.22
C ILE A 353 -3.98 9.51 -15.34
N LYS A 354 -5.03 10.28 -15.06
CA LYS A 354 -6.43 9.85 -15.03
C LYS A 354 -6.82 9.00 -16.24
N GLU A 355 -6.59 9.50 -17.46
CA GLU A 355 -7.01 8.81 -18.69
C GLU A 355 -6.40 7.40 -18.80
N LYS A 356 -5.14 7.22 -18.38
CA LYS A 356 -4.49 5.90 -18.41
C LYS A 356 -5.10 4.91 -17.42
N TYR A 357 -5.46 5.38 -16.22
CA TYR A 357 -6.14 4.56 -15.22
C TYR A 357 -7.58 4.22 -15.66
N GLU A 358 -8.30 5.17 -16.27
CA GLU A 358 -9.61 4.92 -16.85
C GLU A 358 -9.58 3.85 -17.96
N VAL A 359 -8.57 3.90 -18.81
CA VAL A 359 -8.38 2.88 -19.88
C VAL A 359 -8.00 1.53 -19.29
N HIS A 360 -7.07 1.52 -18.31
CA HIS A 360 -6.62 0.28 -17.68
C HIS A 360 -7.73 -0.47 -16.95
N HIS A 361 -8.51 0.25 -16.12
CA HIS A 361 -9.60 -0.35 -15.36
C HIS A 361 -10.93 -0.42 -16.12
N GLY A 362 -11.09 0.37 -17.18
CA GLY A 362 -12.33 0.42 -17.94
C GLY A 362 -13.49 1.09 -17.20
N VAL A 363 -13.21 1.93 -16.21
CA VAL A 363 -14.17 2.72 -15.43
C VAL A 363 -13.83 4.20 -15.51
N ARG A 364 -14.83 5.07 -15.31
CA ARG A 364 -14.62 6.53 -15.28
C ARG A 364 -14.12 6.94 -13.89
N ILE A 365 -13.35 8.02 -13.82
CA ILE A 365 -12.89 8.61 -12.56
C ILE A 365 -13.34 10.06 -12.52
N SER A 366 -14.16 10.45 -11.54
CA SER A 366 -14.61 11.83 -11.40
C SER A 366 -13.47 12.74 -10.93
N ASP A 367 -13.50 14.01 -11.29
CA ASP A 367 -12.52 14.99 -10.80
C ASP A 367 -12.62 15.15 -9.26
N SER A 368 -13.84 15.10 -8.73
CA SER A 368 -14.08 15.11 -7.29
C SER A 368 -13.44 13.93 -6.56
N ALA A 369 -13.36 12.74 -7.18
CA ALA A 369 -12.64 11.59 -6.62
C ALA A 369 -11.13 11.83 -6.56
N LEU A 370 -10.54 12.47 -7.57
CA LEU A 370 -9.11 12.82 -7.56
C LEU A 370 -8.78 13.82 -6.44
N VAL A 371 -9.64 14.84 -6.27
CA VAL A 371 -9.52 15.80 -5.15
C VAL A 371 -9.68 15.08 -3.82
N ALA A 372 -10.66 14.19 -3.70
CA ALA A 372 -10.87 13.39 -2.49
C ALA A 372 -9.66 12.49 -2.20
N ALA A 373 -9.11 11.81 -3.22
CA ALA A 373 -7.95 10.94 -3.06
C ALA A 373 -6.72 11.71 -2.52
N ALA A 374 -6.41 12.88 -3.08
CA ALA A 374 -5.31 13.72 -2.60
C ALA A 374 -5.56 14.23 -1.18
N THR A 375 -6.77 14.74 -0.90
CA THR A 375 -7.10 15.35 0.39
C THR A 375 -7.22 14.32 1.51
N LEU A 376 -7.96 13.20 1.26
CA LEU A 376 -8.17 12.16 2.28
C LEU A 376 -6.88 11.39 2.56
N SER A 377 -6.07 11.09 1.52
CA SER A 377 -4.78 10.44 1.74
C SER A 377 -3.82 11.31 2.53
N HIS A 378 -3.75 12.59 2.23
CA HIS A 378 -2.92 13.53 2.98
C HIS A 378 -3.33 13.61 4.45
N ARG A 379 -4.63 13.63 4.72
CA ARG A 379 -5.20 13.81 6.06
C ARG A 379 -5.18 12.54 6.90
N TYR A 380 -5.45 11.36 6.32
CA TYR A 380 -5.71 10.13 7.08
C TYR A 380 -4.62 9.05 6.92
N ILE A 381 -3.74 9.16 5.92
CA ILE A 381 -2.65 8.20 5.68
C ILE A 381 -1.32 8.92 5.93
N THR A 382 -0.77 8.74 7.14
CA THR A 382 0.42 9.47 7.60
C THR A 382 1.72 8.69 7.48
N ASP A 383 1.65 7.39 7.23
CA ASP A 383 2.79 6.47 7.09
C ASP A 383 3.36 6.38 5.66
N ARG A 384 2.71 7.06 4.71
CA ARG A 384 3.08 7.11 3.28
C ARG A 384 3.04 8.55 2.77
N PHE A 385 3.70 8.81 1.64
CA PHE A 385 3.86 10.15 1.07
C PHE A 385 3.08 10.33 -0.22
N LEU A 386 2.68 11.58 -0.49
CA LEU A 386 2.12 11.98 -1.78
C LEU A 386 3.22 11.96 -2.87
N PRO A 387 2.91 11.69 -4.14
CA PRO A 387 1.57 11.41 -4.67
C PRO A 387 1.18 9.92 -4.60
N ASP A 388 2.10 9.03 -4.23
CA ASP A 388 1.96 7.56 -4.29
C ASP A 388 0.72 7.06 -3.56
N LYS A 389 0.51 7.48 -2.29
CA LYS A 389 -0.67 7.09 -1.52
C LYS A 389 -2.01 7.52 -2.16
N ALA A 390 -2.02 8.65 -2.87
CA ALA A 390 -3.22 9.12 -3.55
C ALA A 390 -3.46 8.37 -4.88
N ILE A 391 -2.39 8.03 -5.58
CA ILE A 391 -2.43 7.20 -6.80
C ILE A 391 -2.98 5.81 -6.44
N ASP A 392 -2.45 5.18 -5.41
CA ASP A 392 -2.89 3.86 -4.95
C ASP A 392 -4.37 3.86 -4.53
N LEU A 393 -4.87 4.92 -3.89
CA LEU A 393 -6.30 5.03 -3.58
C LEU A 393 -7.17 5.05 -4.83
N VAL A 394 -6.75 5.79 -5.84
CA VAL A 394 -7.47 5.84 -7.13
C VAL A 394 -7.42 4.49 -7.83
N ASP A 395 -6.26 3.85 -7.83
CA ASP A 395 -6.04 2.54 -8.45
C ASP A 395 -6.90 1.45 -7.78
N GLU A 396 -6.87 1.38 -6.44
CA GLU A 396 -7.68 0.40 -5.70
C GLU A 396 -9.18 0.66 -5.82
N ALA A 397 -9.61 1.93 -5.78
CA ALA A 397 -11.02 2.28 -5.94
C ALA A 397 -11.52 1.94 -7.35
N ALA A 398 -10.72 2.22 -8.40
CA ALA A 398 -11.05 1.87 -9.77
C ALA A 398 -11.07 0.34 -9.99
N SER A 399 -10.11 -0.37 -9.43
CA SER A 399 -10.04 -1.84 -9.47
C SER A 399 -11.26 -2.47 -8.80
N ARG A 400 -11.67 -1.95 -7.65
CA ARG A 400 -12.83 -2.43 -6.90
C ARG A 400 -14.13 -2.17 -7.67
N LEU A 401 -14.32 -0.94 -8.16
CA LEU A 401 -15.48 -0.58 -8.95
C LEU A 401 -15.59 -1.50 -10.18
N ARG A 402 -14.47 -1.77 -10.84
CA ARG A 402 -14.44 -2.73 -11.95
C ARG A 402 -14.89 -4.12 -11.52
N MET A 403 -14.43 -4.63 -10.38
CA MET A 403 -14.89 -5.93 -9.86
C MET A 403 -16.40 -5.93 -9.58
N GLU A 404 -16.94 -4.81 -9.07
CA GLU A 404 -18.38 -4.65 -8.84
C GLU A 404 -19.15 -4.63 -10.17
N VAL A 405 -18.62 -3.97 -11.22
CA VAL A 405 -19.18 -3.96 -12.59
C VAL A 405 -19.14 -5.35 -13.24
N ASP A 406 -18.03 -6.07 -13.08
CA ASP A 406 -17.84 -7.40 -13.67
C ASP A 406 -18.58 -8.51 -12.89
N SER A 407 -18.95 -8.26 -11.63
CA SER A 407 -19.69 -9.20 -10.78
C SER A 407 -21.19 -8.89 -10.78
N LYS A 408 -21.99 -9.87 -10.39
CA LYS A 408 -23.44 -9.65 -10.23
C LYS A 408 -23.68 -8.61 -9.11
N PRO A 409 -24.60 -7.65 -9.31
CA PRO A 409 -25.03 -6.72 -8.27
C PRO A 409 -25.54 -7.47 -7.03
N GLU A 410 -25.31 -6.91 -5.83
CA GLU A 410 -25.66 -7.54 -4.56
C GLU A 410 -27.15 -7.84 -4.47
N GLU A 411 -28.00 -6.95 -4.99
CA GLU A 411 -29.45 -7.15 -5.05
C GLU A 411 -29.84 -8.37 -5.91
N LEU A 412 -29.18 -8.56 -7.04
CA LEU A 412 -29.42 -9.68 -7.94
C LEU A 412 -28.92 -11.00 -7.33
N ASP A 413 -27.76 -10.97 -6.66
CA ASP A 413 -27.20 -12.14 -5.97
C ASP A 413 -28.06 -12.56 -4.76
N ALA A 414 -28.61 -11.59 -4.00
CA ALA A 414 -29.55 -11.84 -2.92
C ALA A 414 -30.85 -12.47 -3.42
N LEU A 415 -31.37 -11.95 -4.54
CA LEU A 415 -32.56 -12.48 -5.21
C LEU A 415 -32.35 -13.91 -5.71
N ASP A 416 -31.19 -14.19 -6.33
CA ASP A 416 -30.84 -15.53 -6.79
C ASP A 416 -30.71 -16.52 -5.62
N ARG A 417 -30.17 -16.10 -4.47
CA ARG A 417 -30.12 -16.93 -3.25
C ARG A 417 -31.53 -17.23 -2.70
N GLU A 418 -32.41 -16.24 -2.67
CA GLU A 418 -33.79 -16.41 -2.24
C GLU A 418 -34.54 -17.38 -3.17
N ILE A 419 -34.37 -17.24 -4.49
CA ILE A 419 -34.91 -18.19 -5.48
C ILE A 419 -34.41 -19.61 -5.21
N LEU A 420 -33.11 -19.80 -4.99
CA LEU A 420 -32.51 -21.08 -4.71
C LEU A 420 -33.08 -21.72 -3.42
N GLN A 421 -33.22 -20.93 -2.36
CA GLN A 421 -33.80 -21.38 -1.09
C GLN A 421 -35.25 -21.84 -1.26
N LYS A 422 -36.08 -21.05 -1.95
CA LYS A 422 -37.48 -21.41 -2.24
C LYS A 422 -37.58 -22.59 -3.19
N GLN A 423 -36.65 -22.75 -4.14
CA GLN A 423 -36.60 -23.97 -4.98
C GLN A 423 -36.31 -25.22 -4.17
N ILE A 424 -35.39 -25.14 -3.18
CA ILE A 424 -35.12 -26.29 -2.28
C ILE A 424 -36.35 -26.63 -1.45
N GLU A 425 -37.05 -25.61 -0.93
CA GLU A 425 -38.32 -25.80 -0.17
C GLU A 425 -39.40 -26.45 -1.06
N ALA A 426 -39.58 -25.99 -2.29
CA ALA A 426 -40.52 -26.52 -3.24
C ALA A 426 -40.23 -28.00 -3.59
N GLU A 427 -38.97 -28.37 -3.81
CA GLU A 427 -38.58 -29.77 -4.06
C GLU A 427 -38.76 -30.69 -2.85
N ALA A 428 -38.68 -30.15 -1.62
CA ALA A 428 -38.98 -30.86 -0.40
C ALA A 428 -40.51 -31.15 -0.29
N LEU A 429 -41.32 -30.08 -0.50
CA LEU A 429 -42.80 -30.18 -0.42
C LEU A 429 -43.41 -31.05 -1.51
N LYS A 430 -42.79 -31.15 -2.69
CA LYS A 430 -43.26 -32.11 -3.75
C LYS A 430 -43.19 -33.55 -3.35
N LYS A 431 -42.51 -33.91 -2.28
CA LYS A 431 -42.39 -35.30 -1.78
C LYS A 431 -43.43 -35.64 -0.70
N GLU A 432 -44.22 -34.66 -0.30
CA GLU A 432 -45.25 -34.78 0.74
C GLU A 432 -46.65 -34.69 0.10
N ASP A 433 -47.60 -35.57 0.53
CA ASP A 433 -48.92 -35.74 -0.09
C ASP A 433 -50.06 -35.16 0.80
N ASP A 434 -49.75 -34.40 1.87
CA ASP A 434 -50.76 -33.81 2.74
C ASP A 434 -51.31 -32.47 2.18
N ASP A 435 -52.58 -32.20 2.44
CA ASP A 435 -53.31 -31.01 1.91
C ASP A 435 -52.66 -29.67 2.29
N ALA A 436 -51.99 -29.60 3.43
CA ALA A 436 -51.28 -28.41 3.88
C ALA A 436 -49.99 -28.14 3.03
N SER A 437 -49.21 -29.17 2.75
CA SER A 437 -48.02 -29.14 1.93
C SER A 437 -48.32 -28.78 0.48
N VAL A 438 -49.42 -29.34 -0.09
CA VAL A 438 -49.91 -29.00 -1.44
C VAL A 438 -50.32 -27.53 -1.52
N SER A 439 -51.09 -27.02 -0.56
CA SER A 439 -51.48 -25.61 -0.54
C SER A 439 -50.27 -24.65 -0.37
N ARG A 440 -49.26 -25.06 0.41
CA ARG A 440 -48.03 -24.29 0.58
C ARG A 440 -47.21 -24.31 -0.72
N LEU A 441 -47.10 -25.44 -1.40
CA LEU A 441 -46.42 -25.59 -2.65
C LEU A 441 -47.00 -24.67 -3.76
N GLU A 442 -48.34 -24.62 -3.90
CA GLU A 442 -48.99 -23.73 -4.87
C GLU A 442 -48.68 -22.24 -4.62
N LYS A 443 -48.60 -21.82 -3.37
CA LYS A 443 -48.22 -20.43 -3.01
C LYS A 443 -46.74 -20.18 -3.35
N LEU A 444 -45.87 -21.12 -2.99
CA LEU A 444 -44.45 -21.04 -3.20
C LEU A 444 -44.08 -21.02 -4.68
N GLU A 445 -44.78 -21.81 -5.54
CA GLU A 445 -44.57 -21.78 -6.99
C GLU A 445 -44.97 -20.42 -7.62
N LYS A 446 -45.99 -19.74 -7.08
CA LYS A 446 -46.34 -18.38 -7.54
C LYS A 446 -45.26 -17.39 -7.13
N GLU A 447 -44.82 -17.42 -5.87
CA GLU A 447 -43.74 -16.56 -5.38
C GLU A 447 -42.45 -16.81 -6.17
N LEU A 448 -42.11 -18.06 -6.48
CA LEU A 448 -40.95 -18.41 -7.30
C LEU A 448 -41.06 -17.84 -8.73
N ALA A 449 -42.24 -17.90 -9.35
CA ALA A 449 -42.44 -17.38 -10.69
C ALA A 449 -42.24 -15.84 -10.73
N GLU A 450 -42.77 -15.12 -9.73
CA GLU A 450 -42.59 -13.68 -9.61
C GLU A 450 -41.11 -13.27 -9.37
N LEU A 451 -40.41 -14.01 -8.48
CA LEU A 451 -38.99 -13.77 -8.20
C LEU A 451 -38.10 -14.11 -9.42
N GLN A 452 -38.41 -15.18 -10.15
CA GLN A 452 -37.69 -15.55 -11.36
C GLN A 452 -37.88 -14.55 -12.48
N GLU A 453 -39.12 -14.01 -12.66
CA GLU A 453 -39.38 -12.95 -13.62
C GLU A 453 -38.56 -11.71 -13.29
N LYS A 454 -38.57 -11.28 -12.02
CA LYS A 454 -37.78 -10.14 -11.53
C LYS A 454 -36.28 -10.35 -11.71
N SER A 455 -35.76 -11.54 -11.37
CA SER A 455 -34.35 -11.88 -11.57
C SER A 455 -33.96 -11.89 -13.06
N SER A 456 -34.85 -12.37 -13.93
CA SER A 456 -34.63 -12.36 -15.39
C SER A 456 -34.58 -10.95 -15.95
N GLU A 457 -35.50 -10.06 -15.51
CA GLU A 457 -35.50 -8.65 -15.90
C GLU A 457 -34.23 -7.92 -15.45
N MET A 458 -33.87 -8.07 -14.17
CA MET A 458 -32.67 -7.49 -13.60
C MET A 458 -31.39 -8.02 -14.28
N THR A 459 -31.34 -9.32 -14.58
CA THR A 459 -30.21 -9.93 -15.29
C THR A 459 -30.06 -9.35 -16.71
N ALA A 460 -31.16 -9.19 -17.43
CA ALA A 460 -31.13 -8.62 -18.79
C ALA A 460 -30.68 -7.15 -18.76
N LYS A 461 -31.15 -6.36 -17.78
CA LYS A 461 -30.72 -4.98 -17.56
C LYS A 461 -29.22 -4.91 -17.27
N TRP A 462 -28.74 -5.68 -16.31
CA TRP A 462 -27.32 -5.77 -15.95
C TRP A 462 -26.43 -6.20 -17.13
N GLN A 463 -26.84 -7.21 -17.89
CA GLN A 463 -26.06 -7.64 -19.06
C GLN A 463 -26.00 -6.55 -20.13
N SER A 464 -27.10 -5.83 -20.37
CA SER A 464 -27.13 -4.71 -21.31
C SER A 464 -26.19 -3.56 -20.90
N GLU A 465 -26.17 -3.23 -19.58
CA GLU A 465 -25.27 -2.20 -19.04
C GLU A 465 -23.81 -2.63 -19.18
N ARG A 466 -23.49 -3.87 -18.82
CA ARG A 466 -22.14 -4.43 -18.96
C ARG A 466 -21.63 -4.42 -20.41
N ASP A 467 -22.48 -4.75 -21.37
CA ASP A 467 -22.12 -4.74 -22.79
C ASP A 467 -21.87 -3.32 -23.31
N LYS A 468 -22.63 -2.33 -22.81
CA LYS A 468 -22.38 -0.90 -23.12
C LYS A 468 -21.04 -0.44 -22.57
N LEU A 469 -20.72 -0.78 -21.30
CA LEU A 469 -19.43 -0.45 -20.67
C LEU A 469 -18.25 -1.09 -21.41
N ALA A 470 -18.38 -2.35 -21.82
CA ALA A 470 -17.35 -3.03 -22.61
C ALA A 470 -17.12 -2.32 -23.96
N SER A 471 -18.19 -1.88 -24.61
CA SER A 471 -18.13 -1.12 -25.88
C SER A 471 -17.44 0.24 -25.70
N ALA A 472 -17.80 0.99 -24.66
CA ALA A 472 -17.15 2.28 -24.34
C ALA A 472 -15.65 2.12 -24.04
N ARG A 473 -15.26 1.05 -23.36
CA ARG A 473 -13.86 0.70 -23.11
C ARG A 473 -13.09 0.46 -24.40
N ASP A 474 -13.64 -0.35 -25.32
CA ASP A 474 -13.00 -0.65 -26.60
C ASP A 474 -12.78 0.61 -27.44
N ILE A 475 -13.71 1.56 -27.36
CA ILE A 475 -13.59 2.86 -28.03
C ILE A 475 -12.46 3.70 -27.39
N LYS A 476 -12.38 3.75 -26.06
CA LYS A 476 -11.30 4.46 -25.32
C LYS A 476 -9.92 3.89 -25.67
N GLU A 477 -9.77 2.58 -25.71
CA GLU A 477 -8.52 1.92 -26.07
C GLU A 477 -8.08 2.26 -27.50
N LYS A 478 -9.05 2.33 -28.46
CA LYS A 478 -8.77 2.77 -29.83
C LYS A 478 -8.39 4.24 -29.90
N LEU A 479 -9.03 5.08 -29.09
CA LEU A 479 -8.75 6.51 -29.02
C LEU A 479 -7.32 6.77 -28.48
N ASP A 480 -6.92 6.08 -27.43
CA ASP A 480 -5.57 6.16 -26.85
C ASP A 480 -4.51 5.74 -27.86
N ARG A 481 -4.73 4.65 -28.56
CA ARG A 481 -3.81 4.20 -29.64
C ARG A 481 -3.72 5.27 -30.74
N ALA A 482 -4.85 5.83 -31.18
CA ALA A 482 -4.86 6.85 -32.19
C ALA A 482 -4.13 8.14 -31.76
N ARG A 483 -4.23 8.53 -30.49
CA ARG A 483 -3.49 9.66 -29.91
C ARG A 483 -1.97 9.38 -29.84
N ALA A 484 -1.58 8.18 -29.44
CA ALA A 484 -0.17 7.77 -29.44
C ALA A 484 0.43 7.75 -30.86
N ASP A 485 -0.33 7.25 -31.83
CA ASP A 485 0.06 7.23 -33.24
C ASP A 485 0.18 8.65 -33.81
N LEU A 486 -0.74 9.56 -33.43
CA LEU A 486 -0.67 10.99 -33.82
C LEU A 486 0.61 11.64 -33.30
N ASP A 487 0.98 11.39 -32.04
CA ASP A 487 2.20 11.94 -31.46
C ASP A 487 3.46 11.32 -32.07
N ALA A 488 3.40 10.06 -32.46
CA ALA A 488 4.49 9.41 -33.21
C ALA A 488 4.63 10.00 -34.62
N ALA A 489 3.51 10.20 -35.34
CA ALA A 489 3.52 10.80 -36.68
C ALA A 489 4.03 12.25 -36.64
N LYS A 490 3.62 13.06 -35.63
CA LYS A 490 4.15 14.42 -35.43
C LYS A 490 5.66 14.44 -35.22
N ARG A 491 6.17 13.53 -34.41
CA ARG A 491 7.62 13.40 -34.14
C ARG A 491 8.41 12.96 -35.37
N GLN A 492 7.83 12.12 -36.20
CA GLN A 492 8.45 11.66 -37.46
C GLN A 492 8.30 12.67 -38.62
N GLY A 493 7.49 13.74 -38.42
CA GLY A 493 7.26 14.74 -39.46
C GLY A 493 6.28 14.27 -40.55
N ASP A 494 5.58 13.16 -40.34
CA ASP A 494 4.54 12.69 -41.25
C ASP A 494 3.22 13.48 -41.06
N LEU A 495 3.17 14.63 -41.75
CA LEU A 495 2.03 15.55 -41.65
C LEU A 495 0.75 14.98 -42.27
N ALA A 496 0.87 13.99 -43.20
CA ALA A 496 -0.28 13.36 -43.83
C ALA A 496 -1.00 12.43 -42.85
N ALA A 497 -0.26 11.50 -42.22
CA ALA A 497 -0.78 10.60 -41.19
C ALA A 497 -1.28 11.40 -39.96
N ALA A 498 -0.54 12.44 -39.51
CA ALA A 498 -0.96 13.30 -38.43
C ALA A 498 -2.26 14.06 -38.73
N GLY A 499 -2.46 14.48 -39.96
CA GLY A 499 -3.71 15.13 -40.42
C GLY A 499 -4.90 14.18 -40.43
N GLU A 500 -4.74 12.95 -40.96
CA GLU A 500 -5.78 11.93 -40.97
C GLU A 500 -6.21 11.54 -39.54
N LEU A 501 -5.27 11.34 -38.66
CA LEU A 501 -5.53 11.01 -37.25
C LEU A 501 -6.23 12.18 -36.53
N SER A 502 -5.72 13.41 -36.68
CA SER A 502 -6.21 14.57 -35.91
C SER A 502 -7.60 15.05 -36.37
N TYR A 503 -7.90 15.01 -37.66
CA TYR A 503 -9.14 15.54 -38.22
C TYR A 503 -10.16 14.47 -38.67
N GLY A 504 -9.74 13.21 -38.78
CA GLY A 504 -10.57 12.08 -39.22
C GLY A 504 -10.88 11.09 -38.11
N VAL A 505 -9.87 10.39 -37.65
CA VAL A 505 -10.04 9.23 -36.75
C VAL A 505 -10.41 9.66 -35.33
N ILE A 506 -9.64 10.56 -34.70
CA ILE A 506 -9.83 10.97 -33.29
C ILE A 506 -11.21 11.62 -33.08
N PRO A 507 -11.66 12.63 -33.88
CA PRO A 507 -12.98 13.23 -33.68
C PRO A 507 -14.14 12.26 -33.87
N LYS A 508 -13.96 11.25 -34.73
CA LYS A 508 -14.97 10.19 -34.95
C LYS A 508 -15.08 9.30 -33.70
N LEU A 509 -13.95 8.85 -33.16
CA LEU A 509 -13.92 8.03 -31.93
C LEU A 509 -14.42 8.82 -30.71
N GLU A 510 -14.11 10.10 -30.59
CA GLU A 510 -14.63 10.98 -29.52
C GLU A 510 -16.16 11.14 -29.61
N LYS A 511 -16.71 11.24 -30.83
CA LYS A 511 -18.16 11.28 -31.01
C LYS A 511 -18.83 9.95 -30.69
N GLU A 512 -18.26 8.83 -31.14
CA GLU A 512 -18.74 7.49 -30.80
C GLU A 512 -18.69 7.24 -29.27
N LEU A 513 -17.66 7.72 -28.57
CA LEU A 513 -17.54 7.65 -27.15
C LEU A 513 -18.63 8.47 -26.44
N ALA A 514 -18.84 9.72 -26.88
CA ALA A 514 -19.87 10.59 -26.33
C ALA A 514 -21.28 10.03 -26.53
N GLU A 515 -21.55 9.35 -27.65
CA GLU A 515 -22.83 8.66 -27.92
C GLU A 515 -23.00 7.42 -27.03
N ALA A 516 -21.91 6.69 -26.73
CA ALA A 516 -21.93 5.54 -25.82
C ALA A 516 -22.08 5.95 -24.33
N GLU A 517 -21.59 7.12 -23.94
CA GLU A 517 -21.66 7.67 -22.56
C GLU A 517 -22.96 8.45 -22.25
N ASN A 518 -23.73 8.88 -23.26
CA ASN A 518 -24.97 9.67 -23.10
C ASN A 518 -26.20 8.78 -22.88
N THR A 519 -26.26 8.04 -21.79
CA THR A 519 -27.49 7.36 -21.37
C THR A 519 -27.86 7.81 -19.96
N GLU A 520 -28.89 8.69 -19.87
CA GLU A 520 -29.51 9.20 -18.63
C GLU A 520 -30.55 8.22 -18.06
N ASP A 521 -30.33 6.95 -18.00
CA ASP A 521 -31.26 6.00 -17.39
C ASP A 521 -30.75 5.50 -16.04
N ASP A 522 -31.72 5.15 -15.18
CA ASP A 522 -31.57 4.55 -13.85
C ASP A 522 -30.58 3.36 -13.90
N VAL A 523 -29.30 3.62 -13.58
CA VAL A 523 -28.19 2.69 -13.79
C VAL A 523 -28.06 1.82 -12.55
N MET A 524 -28.10 0.49 -12.71
CA MET A 524 -27.92 -0.48 -11.61
C MET A 524 -26.48 -0.56 -11.09
N VAL A 525 -25.51 -0.14 -11.90
CA VAL A 525 -24.08 -0.23 -11.57
C VAL A 525 -23.45 1.16 -11.68
N GLU A 526 -22.75 1.58 -10.64
CA GLU A 526 -21.97 2.84 -10.71
C GLU A 526 -20.88 2.73 -11.77
N GLU A 527 -20.83 3.69 -12.68
CA GLU A 527 -19.88 3.72 -13.79
C GLU A 527 -18.62 4.56 -13.51
N ALA A 528 -18.64 5.34 -12.44
CA ALA A 528 -17.57 6.27 -12.13
C ALA A 528 -17.11 6.16 -10.69
N VAL A 529 -15.80 6.16 -10.49
CA VAL A 529 -15.20 6.37 -9.19
C VAL A 529 -15.56 7.76 -8.69
N ARG A 530 -16.25 7.83 -7.57
CA ARG A 530 -16.67 9.04 -6.88
C ARG A 530 -15.94 9.19 -5.53
N PRO A 531 -16.08 10.31 -4.82
CA PRO A 531 -15.48 10.48 -3.50
C PRO A 531 -15.85 9.37 -2.50
N GLU A 532 -17.06 8.77 -2.62
CA GLU A 532 -17.56 7.71 -1.76
C GLU A 532 -16.71 6.43 -1.88
N GLN A 533 -16.34 6.03 -3.11
CA GLN A 533 -15.48 4.86 -3.33
C GLN A 533 -14.07 5.11 -2.79
N ILE A 534 -13.52 6.32 -2.97
CA ILE A 534 -12.22 6.69 -2.39
C ILE A 534 -12.29 6.63 -0.87
N ALA A 535 -13.34 7.20 -0.26
CA ALA A 535 -13.52 7.18 1.19
C ALA A 535 -13.64 5.73 1.71
N SER A 536 -14.34 4.84 0.98
CA SER A 536 -14.44 3.41 1.33
C SER A 536 -13.09 2.69 1.33
N VAL A 537 -12.18 3.04 0.43
CA VAL A 537 -10.81 2.48 0.44
C VAL A 537 -10.03 3.03 1.65
N VAL A 538 -10.12 4.34 1.91
CA VAL A 538 -9.50 4.95 3.10
C VAL A 538 -10.02 4.31 4.39
N GLU A 539 -11.34 4.02 4.48
CA GLU A 539 -11.92 3.30 5.63
C GLU A 539 -11.26 1.95 5.86
N ARG A 540 -11.03 1.17 4.81
CA ARG A 540 -10.36 -0.13 4.94
C ARG A 540 -8.92 -0.01 5.44
N TRP A 541 -8.20 0.99 4.95
CA TRP A 541 -6.79 1.17 5.32
C TRP A 541 -6.62 1.74 6.72
N THR A 542 -7.52 2.65 7.12
CA THR A 542 -7.41 3.40 8.38
C THR A 542 -8.36 2.92 9.47
N GLY A 543 -9.45 2.23 9.10
CA GLY A 543 -10.54 1.85 9.99
C GLY A 543 -11.50 3.00 10.35
N ILE A 544 -11.42 4.15 9.66
CA ILE A 544 -12.25 5.33 9.93
C ILE A 544 -13.51 5.27 9.05
N PRO A 545 -14.75 5.32 9.61
CA PRO A 545 -16.00 5.19 8.84
C PRO A 545 -16.18 6.24 7.74
N THR A 546 -16.55 5.81 6.53
CA THR A 546 -16.65 6.64 5.32
C THR A 546 -17.72 7.71 5.38
N SER A 547 -18.90 7.40 5.94
CA SER A 547 -20.04 8.31 5.97
C SER A 547 -19.70 9.69 6.54
N LYS A 548 -18.73 9.75 7.44
CA LYS A 548 -18.31 10.96 8.15
C LYS A 548 -17.09 11.67 7.58
N MET A 549 -16.35 11.01 6.69
CA MET A 549 -15.31 11.68 5.91
C MET A 549 -15.91 12.66 4.90
N LEU A 550 -17.14 12.40 4.45
CA LEU A 550 -17.85 13.17 3.42
C LEU A 550 -18.88 14.14 4.00
N GLU A 551 -19.39 13.89 5.23
CA GLU A 551 -20.24 14.87 5.92
C GLU A 551 -19.45 16.17 6.16
N GLY A 552 -20.05 17.26 5.87
CA GLY A 552 -19.48 18.57 6.16
C GLY A 552 -19.16 18.70 7.65
N ASP A 553 -17.89 18.56 8.03
CA ASP A 553 -17.36 18.68 9.39
C ASP A 553 -18.01 19.85 10.16
N ARG A 554 -18.47 20.85 9.44
CA ARG A 554 -19.02 22.10 9.98
C ARG A 554 -20.38 21.89 10.70
N GLU A 555 -21.30 21.16 10.09
CA GLU A 555 -22.64 20.95 10.69
C GLU A 555 -22.55 20.01 11.89
N LYS A 556 -21.75 18.98 11.79
CA LYS A 556 -21.47 18.02 12.87
C LYS A 556 -20.89 18.74 14.09
N LEU A 557 -19.86 19.59 13.90
CA LEU A 557 -19.23 20.33 14.99
C LEU A 557 -20.16 21.35 15.65
N LEU A 558 -21.15 21.90 14.92
CA LEU A 558 -22.13 22.78 15.49
C LEU A 558 -23.08 22.06 16.47
N ARG A 559 -23.36 20.76 16.26
CA ARG A 559 -24.20 19.92 17.12
C ARG A 559 -23.42 19.20 18.22
N MET A 560 -22.11 19.43 18.36
CA MET A 560 -21.25 18.69 19.28
C MET A 560 -21.72 18.76 20.73
N GLU A 561 -22.14 19.92 21.20
CA GLU A 561 -22.58 20.09 22.60
C GLU A 561 -23.86 19.29 22.91
N GLU A 562 -24.79 19.24 21.98
CA GLU A 562 -26.03 18.46 22.13
C GLU A 562 -25.72 16.95 22.16
N ALA A 563 -24.87 16.47 21.23
CA ALA A 563 -24.47 15.07 21.13
C ALA A 563 -23.69 14.60 22.37
N LEU A 564 -22.75 15.40 22.86
CA LEU A 564 -21.99 15.08 24.08
C LEU A 564 -22.85 15.16 25.33
N GLY A 565 -23.74 16.17 25.40
CA GLY A 565 -24.68 16.37 26.53
C GLY A 565 -25.70 15.24 26.69
N ALA A 566 -26.10 14.58 25.59
CA ALA A 566 -26.95 13.40 25.63
C ALA A 566 -26.32 12.20 26.33
N ARG A 567 -24.99 12.11 26.30
CA ARG A 567 -24.23 10.99 26.90
C ARG A 567 -23.59 11.30 28.24
N VAL A 568 -23.26 12.58 28.49
CA VAL A 568 -22.56 13.03 29.71
C VAL A 568 -23.46 14.03 30.46
N ILE A 569 -24.11 13.55 31.50
CA ILE A 569 -25.05 14.34 32.32
C ILE A 569 -24.30 15.15 33.38
N GLY A 570 -24.79 16.33 33.72
CA GLY A 570 -24.27 17.15 34.81
C GLY A 570 -22.97 17.91 34.54
N GLN A 571 -22.45 17.90 33.31
CA GLN A 571 -21.13 18.49 32.99
C GLN A 571 -21.21 19.52 31.86
N LYS A 572 -22.22 20.41 31.90
CA LYS A 572 -22.45 21.39 30.80
C LYS A 572 -21.28 22.32 30.55
N SER A 573 -20.61 22.79 31.60
CA SER A 573 -19.44 23.66 31.51
C SER A 573 -18.25 22.96 30.83
N ALA A 574 -18.02 21.71 31.20
CA ALA A 574 -16.96 20.90 30.63
C ALA A 574 -17.19 20.58 29.12
N VAL A 575 -18.43 20.21 28.80
CA VAL A 575 -18.85 19.94 27.40
C VAL A 575 -18.71 21.19 26.54
N HIS A 576 -19.14 22.35 27.04
CA HIS A 576 -19.04 23.61 26.33
C HIS A 576 -17.59 24.04 26.07
N ALA A 577 -16.76 24.00 27.10
CA ALA A 577 -15.31 24.36 26.99
C ALA A 577 -14.59 23.47 25.97
N LEU A 578 -14.81 22.14 26.06
CA LEU A 578 -14.23 21.17 25.13
C LEU A 578 -14.71 21.39 23.70
N SER A 579 -16.03 21.57 23.50
CA SER A 579 -16.60 21.77 22.16
C SER A 579 -16.06 23.04 21.50
N ASN A 580 -15.91 24.12 22.25
CA ASN A 580 -15.34 25.37 21.75
C ASN A 580 -13.86 25.23 21.35
N ALA A 581 -13.07 24.52 22.13
CA ALA A 581 -11.65 24.29 21.82
C ALA A 581 -11.50 23.41 20.56
N VAL A 582 -12.30 22.34 20.45
CA VAL A 582 -12.31 21.49 19.25
C VAL A 582 -12.76 22.26 18.01
N ARG A 583 -13.79 23.12 18.13
CA ARG A 583 -14.25 23.99 17.03
C ARG A 583 -13.15 24.94 16.58
N ARG A 584 -12.41 25.57 17.52
CA ARG A 584 -11.28 26.47 17.18
C ARG A 584 -10.19 25.74 16.40
N ALA A 585 -9.81 24.54 16.84
CA ALA A 585 -8.81 23.73 16.17
C ALA A 585 -9.25 23.34 14.75
N ARG A 586 -10.50 22.89 14.59
CA ARG A 586 -11.04 22.48 13.29
C ARG A 586 -11.31 23.66 12.34
N ALA A 587 -11.49 24.86 12.87
CA ALA A 587 -11.61 26.07 12.07
C ALA A 587 -10.24 26.62 11.58
N GLY A 588 -9.13 25.92 11.87
CA GLY A 588 -7.79 26.37 11.46
C GLY A 588 -7.27 27.58 12.23
N LEU A 589 -7.82 27.86 13.44
CA LEU A 589 -7.43 28.98 14.27
C LEU A 589 -6.32 28.62 15.29
N ASN A 590 -5.94 27.35 15.35
CA ASN A 590 -4.82 26.85 16.15
C ASN A 590 -3.58 26.68 15.27
N ASP A 591 -2.41 26.53 15.90
CA ASP A 591 -1.14 26.24 15.24
C ASP A 591 -1.21 24.86 14.55
N GLU A 592 -0.88 24.80 13.28
CA GLU A 592 -0.91 23.58 12.45
C GLU A 592 0.06 22.49 12.93
N ASN A 593 1.05 22.86 13.73
CA ASN A 593 2.04 21.94 14.28
C ASN A 593 1.65 21.34 15.62
N ARG A 594 0.45 21.58 16.14
CA ARG A 594 -0.01 21.06 17.43
C ARG A 594 -1.07 19.97 17.26
N PRO A 595 -1.30 19.12 18.28
CA PRO A 595 -2.44 18.20 18.31
C PRO A 595 -3.79 18.91 18.11
N LEU A 596 -4.83 18.18 17.70
CA LEU A 596 -6.19 18.71 17.53
C LEU A 596 -6.71 19.45 18.78
N GLY A 597 -6.26 19.03 19.95
CA GLY A 597 -6.53 19.68 21.22
C GLY A 597 -5.84 18.94 22.36
N SER A 598 -5.54 19.69 23.42
CA SER A 598 -4.86 19.20 24.62
C SER A 598 -5.58 19.70 25.88
N PHE A 599 -6.12 18.76 26.66
CA PHE A 599 -7.03 19.08 27.75
C PHE A 599 -6.57 18.43 29.06
N LEU A 600 -6.66 19.18 30.16
CA LEU A 600 -6.50 18.65 31.51
C LEU A 600 -7.87 18.61 32.21
N PHE A 601 -8.38 17.42 32.49
CA PHE A 601 -9.62 17.18 33.19
C PHE A 601 -9.37 17.01 34.69
N LEU A 602 -9.90 17.92 35.48
CA LEU A 602 -9.74 17.96 36.93
C LEU A 602 -11.06 17.61 37.61
N GLY A 603 -11.00 16.87 38.71
CA GLY A 603 -12.20 16.59 39.50
C GLY A 603 -12.17 15.25 40.23
N PRO A 604 -13.13 14.97 41.13
CA PRO A 604 -13.18 13.72 41.86
C PRO A 604 -13.42 12.50 40.95
N THR A 605 -13.27 11.32 41.50
CA THR A 605 -13.55 10.09 40.80
C THR A 605 -15.06 9.92 40.54
N GLY A 606 -15.45 9.37 39.40
CA GLY A 606 -16.83 9.01 39.09
C GLY A 606 -17.73 10.15 38.63
N VAL A 607 -17.17 11.35 38.31
CA VAL A 607 -17.92 12.51 37.78
C VAL A 607 -18.09 12.50 36.27
N GLY A 608 -17.53 11.52 35.55
CA GLY A 608 -17.71 11.40 34.10
C GLY A 608 -16.49 11.76 33.23
N LYS A 609 -15.28 12.02 33.78
CA LYS A 609 -14.08 12.36 33.00
C LYS A 609 -13.79 11.36 31.85
N THR A 610 -13.71 10.08 32.17
CA THR A 610 -13.48 9.01 31.18
C THR A 610 -14.68 8.82 30.24
N GLU A 611 -15.91 9.08 30.70
CA GLU A 611 -17.10 8.96 29.87
C GLU A 611 -17.14 10.09 28.82
N LEU A 612 -16.78 11.32 29.20
CA LEU A 612 -16.66 12.44 28.26
C LEU A 612 -15.58 12.13 27.22
N THR A 613 -14.45 11.53 27.62
CA THR A 613 -13.40 11.10 26.69
C THR A 613 -13.92 10.10 25.66
N LYS A 614 -14.70 9.09 26.11
CA LYS A 614 -15.34 8.13 25.19
C LYS A 614 -16.40 8.79 24.29
N ALA A 615 -17.21 9.69 24.84
CA ALA A 615 -18.21 10.42 24.06
C ALA A 615 -17.56 11.26 22.94
N VAL A 616 -16.42 11.89 23.24
CA VAL A 616 -15.65 12.65 22.25
C VAL A 616 -15.02 11.75 21.20
N ALA A 617 -14.47 10.59 21.61
CA ALA A 617 -13.94 9.61 20.68
C ALA A 617 -15.02 9.12 19.70
N GLU A 618 -16.19 8.74 20.21
CA GLU A 618 -17.34 8.36 19.39
C GLU A 618 -17.81 9.49 18.48
N PHE A 619 -17.88 10.72 19.00
CA PHE A 619 -18.34 11.86 18.22
C PHE A 619 -17.37 12.26 17.10
N LEU A 620 -16.06 12.30 17.36
CA LEU A 620 -15.06 12.74 16.39
C LEU A 620 -14.61 11.63 15.44
N PHE A 621 -14.56 10.40 15.94
CA PHE A 621 -13.95 9.26 15.23
C PHE A 621 -14.93 8.11 14.98
N ASP A 622 -16.20 8.26 15.41
CA ASP A 622 -17.31 7.29 15.24
C ASP A 622 -17.10 5.91 15.84
N ASP A 623 -16.10 5.83 16.70
CA ASP A 623 -15.71 4.61 17.38
C ASP A 623 -15.30 4.96 18.81
N ASP A 624 -16.04 4.48 19.80
CA ASP A 624 -15.73 4.69 21.22
C ASP A 624 -14.44 3.94 21.62
N SER A 625 -13.99 2.98 20.79
CA SER A 625 -12.70 2.29 20.90
C SER A 625 -11.55 3.05 20.25
N ALA A 626 -11.81 4.14 19.49
CA ALA A 626 -10.77 5.02 18.93
C ALA A 626 -10.08 5.85 20.03
N MET A 627 -9.66 5.17 21.08
CA MET A 627 -9.03 5.75 22.26
C MET A 627 -7.94 4.84 22.80
N VAL A 628 -6.75 5.39 22.96
CA VAL A 628 -5.67 4.74 23.71
C VAL A 628 -5.69 5.30 25.14
N ARG A 629 -5.88 4.41 26.12
CA ARG A 629 -5.79 4.77 27.54
C ARG A 629 -4.44 4.30 28.10
N ILE A 630 -3.72 5.23 28.67
CA ILE A 630 -2.43 5.01 29.31
C ILE A 630 -2.58 5.40 30.79
N ASP A 631 -2.52 4.41 31.68
CA ASP A 631 -2.58 4.61 33.12
C ASP A 631 -1.20 5.06 33.63
N MET A 632 -1.11 6.29 34.11
CA MET A 632 0.17 6.86 34.55
C MET A 632 0.68 6.25 35.84
N SER A 633 -0.11 5.48 36.56
CA SER A 633 0.37 4.67 37.69
C SER A 633 1.38 3.59 37.31
N GLU A 634 1.38 3.15 36.02
CA GLU A 634 2.39 2.23 35.50
C GLU A 634 3.71 2.91 35.11
N PHE A 635 3.75 4.26 35.10
CA PHE A 635 4.86 5.09 34.65
C PHE A 635 5.43 5.97 35.76
N MET A 636 5.40 5.48 36.98
CA MET A 636 5.94 6.17 38.16
C MET A 636 7.48 6.14 38.22
N GLU A 637 8.11 5.19 37.56
CA GLU A 637 9.55 5.01 37.57
C GLU A 637 10.21 5.51 36.28
N LYS A 638 11.45 5.99 36.36
CA LYS A 638 12.22 6.50 35.22
C LYS A 638 12.36 5.47 34.09
N HIS A 639 12.53 4.19 34.41
CA HIS A 639 12.65 3.13 33.43
C HIS A 639 11.34 2.86 32.65
N ALA A 640 10.20 3.18 33.22
CA ALA A 640 8.92 3.03 32.58
C ALA A 640 8.71 4.02 31.43
N VAL A 641 9.38 5.21 31.48
CA VAL A 641 9.31 6.20 30.38
C VAL A 641 9.83 5.61 29.07
N ALA A 642 10.87 4.77 29.11
CA ALA A 642 11.37 4.09 27.91
C ALA A 642 10.33 3.14 27.28
N ARG A 643 9.42 2.58 28.07
CA ARG A 643 8.30 1.77 27.54
C ARG A 643 7.26 2.62 26.80
N LEU A 644 7.17 3.92 27.17
CA LEU A 644 6.21 4.82 26.50
C LEU A 644 6.62 5.17 25.07
N ILE A 645 7.93 5.44 24.87
CA ILE A 645 8.49 5.93 23.59
C ILE A 645 9.33 4.86 22.84
N GLY A 646 9.62 3.72 23.46
CA GLY A 646 10.53 2.69 22.96
C GLY A 646 11.92 2.78 23.58
N ALA A 647 12.56 1.62 23.74
CA ALA A 647 13.90 1.51 24.30
C ALA A 647 14.96 1.99 23.27
N PRO A 648 16.01 2.70 23.70
CA PRO A 648 17.10 3.06 22.81
C PRO A 648 17.91 1.82 22.36
N PRO A 649 18.70 1.93 21.25
CA PRO A 649 19.49 0.82 20.73
C PRO A 649 20.39 0.18 21.80
N GLY A 650 20.36 -1.15 21.90
CA GLY A 650 21.16 -1.92 22.84
C GLY A 650 20.51 -2.23 24.18
N TYR A 651 19.28 -1.81 24.43
CA TYR A 651 18.48 -2.18 25.59
C TYR A 651 17.45 -3.26 25.26
N VAL A 652 17.05 -4.04 26.27
CA VAL A 652 16.00 -5.06 26.14
C VAL A 652 14.67 -4.38 25.80
N GLY A 653 13.96 -4.88 24.78
CA GLY A 653 12.71 -4.28 24.30
C GLY A 653 12.85 -3.26 23.16
N TYR A 654 14.04 -3.11 22.56
CA TYR A 654 14.26 -2.22 21.41
C TYR A 654 13.36 -2.56 20.20
N ASP A 655 13.12 -3.85 19.94
CA ASP A 655 12.32 -4.31 18.80
C ASP A 655 10.79 -4.18 19.03
N GLU A 656 10.35 -3.97 20.26
CA GLU A 656 8.91 -3.95 20.62
C GLU A 656 8.24 -2.58 20.34
N GLY A 657 9.03 -1.50 20.13
CA GLY A 657 8.51 -0.14 20.00
C GLY A 657 7.92 0.42 21.30
N GLY A 658 7.54 1.69 21.35
CA GLY A 658 6.90 2.32 22.50
C GLY A 658 5.38 2.15 22.49
N VAL A 659 4.77 1.95 23.65
CA VAL A 659 3.32 1.76 23.78
C VAL A 659 2.54 2.95 23.19
N LEU A 660 2.97 4.17 23.48
CA LEU A 660 2.34 5.40 22.96
C LEU A 660 2.62 5.59 21.46
N THR A 661 3.91 5.48 21.07
CA THR A 661 4.34 5.74 19.70
C THR A 661 3.78 4.73 18.71
N GLU A 662 3.75 3.42 19.06
CA GLU A 662 3.14 2.38 18.23
C GLU A 662 1.62 2.51 18.12
N ALA A 663 0.94 2.86 19.23
CA ALA A 663 -0.50 3.04 19.21
C ALA A 663 -0.92 4.19 18.28
N VAL A 664 -0.21 5.33 18.34
CA VAL A 664 -0.49 6.49 17.49
C VAL A 664 -0.04 6.26 16.04
N ARG A 665 1.08 5.59 15.83
CA ARG A 665 1.55 5.22 14.48
C ARG A 665 0.54 4.33 13.74
N ARG A 666 -0.05 3.35 14.46
CA ARG A 666 -1.07 2.45 13.88
C ARG A 666 -2.40 3.13 13.66
N ARG A 667 -2.75 4.09 14.51
CA ARG A 667 -4.03 4.78 14.48
C ARG A 667 -3.80 6.28 14.80
N PRO A 668 -3.39 7.07 13.81
CA PRO A 668 -3.03 8.49 14.04
C PRO A 668 -4.25 9.37 14.37
N TYR A 669 -5.46 8.89 14.11
CA TYR A 669 -6.72 9.60 14.31
C TYR A 669 -7.50 9.00 15.49
N GLN A 670 -7.17 9.45 16.71
CA GLN A 670 -7.74 8.91 17.95
C GLN A 670 -7.61 9.86 19.15
N VAL A 671 -8.27 9.52 20.26
CA VAL A 671 -8.05 10.15 21.55
C VAL A 671 -6.93 9.42 22.31
N VAL A 672 -5.99 10.17 22.81
CA VAL A 672 -4.96 9.67 23.73
C VAL A 672 -5.31 10.15 25.14
N LEU A 673 -5.71 9.21 26.00
CA LEU A 673 -6.08 9.46 27.38
C LEU A 673 -4.92 9.07 28.32
N PHE A 674 -4.33 10.06 28.97
CA PHE A 674 -3.41 9.85 30.08
C PHE A 674 -4.17 9.93 31.40
N ASP A 675 -4.41 8.79 32.03
CA ASP A 675 -5.21 8.71 33.24
C ASP A 675 -4.32 8.82 34.49
N GLU A 676 -4.79 9.56 35.52
CA GLU A 676 -4.08 9.84 36.79
C GLU A 676 -2.67 10.42 36.58
N VAL A 677 -2.60 11.48 35.78
CA VAL A 677 -1.32 12.09 35.31
C VAL A 677 -0.45 12.61 36.47
N GLU A 678 -1.04 12.92 37.62
CA GLU A 678 -0.33 13.31 38.83
C GLU A 678 0.61 12.23 39.40
N LYS A 679 0.42 10.94 39.00
CA LYS A 679 1.27 9.83 39.42
C LYS A 679 2.50 9.61 38.51
N ALA A 680 2.54 10.27 37.35
CA ALA A 680 3.58 10.08 36.37
C ALA A 680 4.97 10.56 36.87
N HIS A 681 6.04 9.85 36.45
CA HIS A 681 7.40 10.34 36.67
C HIS A 681 7.64 11.71 35.96
N PRO A 682 8.42 12.65 36.52
CA PRO A 682 8.68 13.94 35.90
C PRO A 682 9.21 13.91 34.47
N ASP A 683 9.92 12.85 34.07
CA ASP A 683 10.43 12.69 32.70
C ASP A 683 9.32 12.42 31.67
N VAL A 684 8.14 11.92 32.06
CA VAL A 684 6.97 11.79 31.20
C VAL A 684 6.51 13.16 30.69
N PHE A 685 6.53 14.18 31.55
CA PHE A 685 6.14 15.52 31.15
C PHE A 685 7.08 16.11 30.10
N ASN A 686 8.39 15.77 30.14
CA ASN A 686 9.32 16.20 29.10
C ASN A 686 8.97 15.60 27.71
N VAL A 687 8.51 14.36 27.70
CA VAL A 687 8.01 13.70 26.46
C VAL A 687 6.73 14.37 25.99
N LEU A 688 5.79 14.61 26.89
CA LEU A 688 4.52 15.28 26.56
C LEU A 688 4.72 16.70 26.08
N LEU A 689 5.69 17.46 26.61
CA LEU A 689 6.02 18.80 26.11
C LEU A 689 6.38 18.80 24.62
N GLN A 690 7.16 17.82 24.16
CA GLN A 690 7.49 17.70 22.74
C GLN A 690 6.24 17.47 21.90
N VAL A 691 5.34 16.58 22.34
CA VAL A 691 4.08 16.31 21.65
C VAL A 691 3.18 17.53 21.60
N LEU A 692 3.07 18.26 22.70
CA LEU A 692 2.21 19.43 22.82
C LEU A 692 2.71 20.65 22.03
N ASP A 693 4.04 20.77 21.83
CA ASP A 693 4.65 21.86 21.07
C ASP A 693 4.76 21.62 19.58
N ASP A 694 5.36 20.48 19.23
CA ASP A 694 5.75 20.16 17.86
C ASP A 694 4.73 19.24 17.16
N GLY A 695 3.77 18.67 17.92
CA GLY A 695 2.80 17.69 17.40
C GLY A 695 3.43 16.40 16.90
N VAL A 696 4.70 16.16 17.23
CA VAL A 696 5.44 14.95 16.82
C VAL A 696 6.27 14.41 17.97
N LEU A 697 6.55 13.12 17.94
CA LEU A 697 7.41 12.45 18.91
C LEU A 697 8.33 11.45 18.22
N THR A 698 9.63 11.57 18.48
CA THR A 698 10.62 10.61 17.97
C THR A 698 10.71 9.40 18.88
N ASP A 699 10.50 8.21 18.33
CA ASP A 699 10.58 6.96 19.06
C ASP A 699 12.03 6.54 19.36
N GLY A 700 12.20 5.47 20.15
CA GLY A 700 13.51 4.91 20.48
C GLY A 700 14.30 4.37 19.28
N GLN A 701 13.65 4.18 18.13
CA GLN A 701 14.26 3.73 16.87
C GLN A 701 14.64 4.90 15.95
N GLY A 702 14.37 6.14 16.35
CA GLY A 702 14.63 7.36 15.56
C GLY A 702 13.53 7.70 14.55
N ARG A 703 12.36 7.04 14.61
CA ARG A 703 11.22 7.33 13.74
C ARG A 703 10.37 8.43 14.37
N THR A 704 9.95 9.38 13.56
CA THR A 704 9.05 10.45 13.98
C THR A 704 7.60 10.00 13.83
N VAL A 705 6.84 10.08 14.92
CA VAL A 705 5.40 9.74 14.97
C VAL A 705 4.60 11.02 15.05
N ASP A 706 3.60 11.17 14.18
CA ASP A 706 2.74 12.35 14.08
C ASP A 706 1.54 12.25 15.03
N PHE A 707 1.38 13.27 15.87
CA PHE A 707 0.28 13.44 16.85
C PHE A 707 -0.69 14.57 16.45
N LYS A 708 -0.47 15.25 15.31
CA LYS A 708 -1.28 16.42 14.91
C LYS A 708 -2.76 16.10 14.75
N GLN A 709 -3.09 14.85 14.43
CA GLN A 709 -4.47 14.38 14.28
C GLN A 709 -5.03 13.71 15.54
N THR A 710 -4.30 13.73 16.67
CA THR A 710 -4.76 13.18 17.94
C THR A 710 -5.38 14.24 18.83
N LEU A 711 -6.32 13.81 19.67
CA LEU A 711 -6.85 14.60 20.77
C LEU A 711 -6.24 14.10 22.09
N ILE A 712 -5.52 14.96 22.80
CA ILE A 712 -4.83 14.61 24.04
C ILE A 712 -5.67 15.00 25.22
N ILE A 713 -6.02 14.03 26.06
CA ILE A 713 -6.77 14.25 27.30
C ILE A 713 -5.96 13.68 28.48
N LEU A 714 -5.71 14.53 29.44
CA LEU A 714 -5.06 14.17 30.69
C LEU A 714 -6.10 14.24 31.81
N THR A 715 -6.19 13.22 32.65
CA THR A 715 -7.10 13.26 33.81
C THR A 715 -6.30 13.32 35.10
N SER A 716 -6.79 14.09 36.06
CA SER A 716 -6.21 14.18 37.41
C SER A 716 -7.27 14.31 38.47
N ASN A 717 -6.94 13.82 39.67
CA ASN A 717 -7.73 13.95 40.87
C ASN A 717 -7.22 15.07 41.81
N LEU A 718 -6.24 15.86 41.34
CA LEU A 718 -5.74 17.04 42.12
C LEU A 718 -6.88 18.03 42.35
N GLY A 719 -6.92 18.57 43.58
CA GLY A 719 -7.98 19.50 44.01
C GLY A 719 -9.34 18.85 44.31
N ALA A 720 -9.47 17.49 44.17
CA ALA A 720 -10.73 16.79 44.48
C ALA A 720 -11.21 17.02 45.91
N GLN A 721 -10.34 17.23 46.88
CA GLN A 721 -10.70 17.53 48.26
C GLN A 721 -11.41 18.90 48.40
N ALA A 722 -10.92 19.92 47.70
CA ALA A 722 -11.57 21.25 47.70
C ALA A 722 -12.96 21.16 47.08
N LEU A 723 -13.14 20.43 46.02
CA LEU A 723 -14.44 20.21 45.36
C LEU A 723 -15.40 19.39 46.23
N SER A 724 -14.90 18.36 46.97
CA SER A 724 -15.75 17.52 47.81
C SER A 724 -16.23 18.24 49.10
N GLN A 725 -15.58 19.33 49.50
CA GLN A 725 -15.99 20.14 50.66
C GLN A 725 -17.03 21.23 50.32
N LEU A 726 -17.32 21.44 49.04
CA LEU A 726 -18.36 22.37 48.64
C LEU A 726 -19.74 21.82 49.01
N PRO A 727 -20.72 22.69 49.35
CA PRO A 727 -22.15 22.32 49.44
C PRO A 727 -22.65 21.64 48.14
N GLU A 728 -23.72 20.84 48.24
CA GLU A 728 -24.24 20.08 47.09
C GLU A 728 -24.72 20.98 45.92
N ASP A 729 -25.16 22.21 46.23
CA ASP A 729 -25.66 23.17 45.23
C ASP A 729 -24.62 24.24 44.83
N ALA A 730 -23.37 24.16 45.29
CA ALA A 730 -22.33 25.13 44.94
C ALA A 730 -21.67 24.82 43.60
N ASP A 731 -21.42 25.85 42.79
CA ASP A 731 -20.70 25.77 41.55
C ASP A 731 -19.20 25.46 41.76
N ALA A 732 -18.62 24.60 40.91
CA ALA A 732 -17.18 24.33 40.93
C ALA A 732 -16.32 25.59 40.78
N SER A 733 -16.88 26.67 40.22
CA SER A 733 -16.24 27.98 40.15
C SER A 733 -15.78 28.54 41.52
N ASP A 734 -16.50 28.19 42.61
CA ASP A 734 -16.18 28.64 43.97
C ASP A 734 -14.88 28.03 44.50
N ALA A 735 -14.59 26.79 44.14
CA ALA A 735 -13.32 26.11 44.49
C ALA A 735 -12.24 26.26 43.42
N LYS A 736 -12.51 26.91 42.29
CA LYS A 736 -11.63 27.00 41.14
C LYS A 736 -10.21 27.49 41.53
N ARG A 737 -10.12 28.45 42.43
CA ARG A 737 -8.84 28.99 42.90
C ARG A 737 -8.03 27.92 43.64
N ASP A 738 -8.63 27.25 44.60
CA ASP A 738 -7.97 26.24 45.44
C ASP A 738 -7.55 25.02 44.59
N VAL A 739 -8.40 24.60 43.62
CA VAL A 739 -8.09 23.54 42.67
C VAL A 739 -6.89 23.95 41.79
N MET A 740 -6.90 25.17 41.25
CA MET A 740 -5.80 25.65 40.41
C MET A 740 -4.49 25.86 41.19
N ASP A 741 -4.56 26.22 42.44
CA ASP A 741 -3.40 26.37 43.30
C ASP A 741 -2.77 24.98 43.60
N ALA A 742 -3.56 23.95 43.83
CA ALA A 742 -3.11 22.57 43.96
C ALA A 742 -2.45 22.06 42.65
N VAL A 743 -3.03 22.39 41.51
CA VAL A 743 -2.50 22.03 40.17
C VAL A 743 -1.17 22.73 39.91
N ARG A 744 -1.04 24.02 40.21
CA ARG A 744 0.19 24.80 40.06
C ARG A 744 1.31 24.36 41.01
N ALA A 745 0.94 23.84 42.19
CA ALA A 745 1.91 23.27 43.13
C ALA A 745 2.51 21.95 42.62
N HIS A 746 1.77 21.20 41.80
CA HIS A 746 2.17 19.88 41.30
C HIS A 746 2.83 19.92 39.92
N PHE A 747 2.21 20.63 38.97
CA PHE A 747 2.70 20.71 37.58
C PHE A 747 3.55 21.97 37.36
N ARG A 748 4.58 21.83 36.49
CA ARG A 748 5.41 22.98 36.11
C ARG A 748 4.59 23.99 35.28
N PRO A 749 4.81 25.28 35.42
CA PRO A 749 4.13 26.31 34.64
C PRO A 749 4.26 26.12 33.11
N GLU A 750 5.41 25.63 32.64
CA GLU A 750 5.68 25.34 31.25
C GLU A 750 4.67 24.33 30.68
N PHE A 751 4.37 23.27 31.43
CA PHE A 751 3.44 22.25 31.02
C PHE A 751 2.00 22.77 30.95
N LEU A 752 1.57 23.50 31.98
CA LEU A 752 0.21 24.03 32.04
C LEU A 752 -0.06 25.08 30.91
N ASN A 753 0.97 25.86 30.55
CA ASN A 753 0.86 26.86 29.49
C ASN A 753 0.80 26.25 28.07
N ARG A 754 1.08 24.95 27.92
CA ARG A 754 1.03 24.25 26.63
C ARG A 754 -0.30 23.55 26.39
N LEU A 755 -1.13 23.42 27.43
CA LEU A 755 -2.46 22.88 27.34
C LEU A 755 -3.43 23.94 26.79
N ASP A 756 -4.33 23.53 25.91
CA ASP A 756 -5.33 24.43 25.31
C ASP A 756 -6.38 24.85 26.35
N GLU A 757 -6.80 23.92 27.22
CA GLU A 757 -7.80 24.22 28.24
C GLU A 757 -7.64 23.32 29.48
N THR A 758 -7.86 23.87 30.65
CA THR A 758 -7.99 23.14 31.92
C THR A 758 -9.46 23.12 32.32
N ILE A 759 -10.06 21.94 32.31
CA ILE A 759 -11.51 21.76 32.53
C ILE A 759 -11.74 21.13 33.90
N ILE A 760 -12.50 21.85 34.76
CA ILE A 760 -12.89 21.38 36.06
C ILE A 760 -14.26 20.75 35.96
N PHE A 761 -14.40 19.52 36.41
CA PHE A 761 -15.63 18.77 36.43
C PHE A 761 -16.41 19.08 37.71
N ASP A 762 -17.67 19.38 37.52
CA ASP A 762 -18.61 19.61 38.62
C ASP A 762 -18.90 18.30 39.36
N ARG A 763 -19.25 18.42 40.64
CA ARG A 763 -19.76 17.31 41.42
C ARG A 763 -21.13 16.93 40.91
N LEU A 764 -21.42 15.64 40.78
CA LEU A 764 -22.75 15.18 40.38
C LEU A 764 -23.77 15.48 41.49
N SER A 765 -24.92 16.04 41.10
CA SER A 765 -26.06 16.21 41.99
C SER A 765 -26.92 14.93 41.94
N ARG A 766 -27.87 14.83 42.95
CA ARG A 766 -28.85 13.74 42.92
C ARG A 766 -29.75 13.80 41.72
N ALA A 767 -30.09 14.99 41.24
CA ALA A 767 -30.89 15.18 40.05
C ALA A 767 -30.20 14.67 38.77
N ASP A 768 -28.86 14.69 38.73
CA ASP A 768 -28.09 14.15 37.58
C ASP A 768 -28.13 12.61 37.54
N MET A 769 -28.31 11.97 38.68
CA MET A 769 -28.29 10.51 38.79
C MET A 769 -29.45 9.85 38.04
N ASP A 770 -30.64 10.47 37.99
CA ASP A 770 -31.79 9.94 37.24
C ASP A 770 -31.46 9.80 35.76
N GLY A 771 -30.84 10.82 35.16
CA GLY A 771 -30.41 10.79 33.76
C GLY A 771 -29.26 9.76 33.52
N ILE A 772 -28.36 9.57 34.50
CA ILE A 772 -27.29 8.58 34.39
C ILE A 772 -27.85 7.16 34.48
N VAL A 773 -28.88 6.93 35.33
CA VAL A 773 -29.61 5.66 35.44
C VAL A 773 -30.23 5.31 34.08
N ASP A 774 -30.96 6.28 33.47
CA ASP A 774 -31.58 6.06 32.16
C ASP A 774 -30.58 5.67 31.09
N ILE A 775 -29.38 6.31 31.03
CA ILE A 775 -28.32 5.94 30.10
C ILE A 775 -27.80 4.51 30.34
N GLN A 776 -27.64 4.11 31.60
CA GLN A 776 -27.13 2.74 31.91
C GLN A 776 -28.20 1.67 31.61
N LEU A 777 -29.50 2.00 31.83
CA LEU A 777 -30.61 1.13 31.48
C LEU A 777 -30.76 0.96 29.97
N ALA A 778 -30.69 2.04 29.19
CA ALA A 778 -30.69 1.97 27.72
C ALA A 778 -29.56 1.09 27.16
N ARG A 779 -28.40 1.09 27.81
CA ARG A 779 -27.29 0.17 27.45
C ARG A 779 -27.62 -1.29 27.76
N LEU A 780 -28.35 -1.56 28.84
CA LEU A 780 -28.83 -2.89 29.19
C LEU A 780 -29.90 -3.36 28.21
N GLU A 781 -30.88 -2.52 27.90
CA GLU A 781 -31.94 -2.79 26.93
C GLU A 781 -31.36 -3.11 25.53
N LYS A 782 -30.37 -2.37 25.08
CA LYS A 782 -29.68 -2.66 23.83
C LYS A 782 -29.02 -4.08 23.78
N ARG A 783 -28.60 -4.62 24.94
CA ARG A 783 -28.07 -5.99 25.04
C ARG A 783 -29.17 -7.03 25.02
N LEU A 784 -30.33 -6.67 25.57
CA LEU A 784 -31.51 -7.56 25.62
C LEU A 784 -32.28 -7.55 24.30
N ALA A 785 -32.09 -6.53 23.45
CA ALA A 785 -32.76 -6.41 22.16
C ALA A 785 -32.54 -7.61 21.24
N GLY A 786 -31.38 -8.32 21.35
CA GLY A 786 -31.11 -9.55 20.62
C GLY A 786 -32.00 -10.74 21.01
N ARG A 787 -32.70 -10.64 22.13
CA ARG A 787 -33.70 -11.60 22.63
C ARG A 787 -35.13 -11.04 22.69
N GLU A 788 -35.30 -9.79 22.18
CA GLU A 788 -36.58 -9.08 22.22
C GLU A 788 -37.17 -8.88 23.64
N ILE A 789 -36.33 -8.93 24.68
CA ILE A 789 -36.73 -8.74 26.08
C ILE A 789 -36.78 -7.25 26.40
N ALA A 790 -37.90 -6.74 26.84
CA ALA A 790 -38.09 -5.38 27.26
C ALA A 790 -38.13 -5.27 28.80
N LEU A 791 -37.63 -4.13 29.34
CA LEU A 791 -37.72 -3.82 30.78
C LEU A 791 -38.71 -2.70 31.01
N ASP A 792 -39.68 -2.91 31.92
CA ASP A 792 -40.63 -1.87 32.32
C ASP A 792 -40.33 -1.43 33.77
N LEU A 793 -39.57 -0.33 33.90
CA LEU A 793 -39.18 0.21 35.20
C LEU A 793 -40.18 1.29 35.66
N ASP A 794 -40.71 1.15 36.84
CA ASP A 794 -41.50 2.21 37.48
C ASP A 794 -40.58 3.37 37.98
N ALA A 795 -41.22 4.50 38.30
CA ALA A 795 -40.50 5.67 38.82
C ALA A 795 -39.80 5.39 40.15
N GLY A 796 -40.36 4.52 40.99
CA GLY A 796 -39.77 4.09 42.25
C GLY A 796 -38.48 3.32 42.09
N ALA A 797 -38.44 2.40 41.12
CA ALA A 797 -37.24 1.63 40.80
C ALA A 797 -36.08 2.51 40.27
N ARG A 798 -36.41 3.52 39.45
CA ARG A 798 -35.41 4.50 38.96
C ARG A 798 -34.81 5.31 40.09
N THR A 799 -35.66 5.86 40.97
CA THR A 799 -35.21 6.64 42.14
C THR A 799 -34.41 5.77 43.10
N TRP A 800 -34.81 4.52 43.34
CA TRP A 800 -34.06 3.57 44.16
C TRP A 800 -32.65 3.28 43.59
N LEU A 801 -32.55 3.07 42.31
CA LEU A 801 -31.26 2.86 41.61
C LEU A 801 -30.38 4.10 41.69
N ALA A 802 -30.98 5.29 41.56
CA ALA A 802 -30.28 6.58 41.65
C ALA A 802 -29.71 6.80 43.06
N ASP A 803 -30.52 6.58 44.10
CA ASP A 803 -30.17 6.77 45.50
C ASP A 803 -29.10 5.76 45.95
N GLU A 804 -29.27 4.48 45.66
CA GLU A 804 -28.31 3.43 46.02
C GLU A 804 -27.01 3.50 45.20
N GLY A 805 -27.13 3.99 43.96
CA GLY A 805 -26.01 4.18 43.04
C GLY A 805 -25.19 5.44 43.26
N TYR A 806 -25.65 6.38 44.13
CA TYR A 806 -24.96 7.63 44.40
C TYR A 806 -24.07 7.54 45.65
N ASP A 807 -22.83 8.02 45.53
CA ASP A 807 -21.90 8.17 46.62
C ASP A 807 -21.29 9.58 46.61
N PRO A 808 -21.34 10.34 47.73
CA PRO A 808 -20.82 11.68 47.81
C PRO A 808 -19.33 11.85 47.44
N VAL A 809 -18.53 10.79 47.61
CA VAL A 809 -17.08 10.79 47.34
C VAL A 809 -16.76 10.18 45.98
N PHE A 810 -17.50 9.13 45.62
CA PHE A 810 -17.22 8.35 44.41
C PHE A 810 -18.21 8.63 43.24
N GLY A 811 -19.11 9.60 43.39
CA GLY A 811 -20.10 10.00 42.40
C GLY A 811 -20.95 8.84 41.92
N ALA A 812 -21.10 8.68 40.61
CA ALA A 812 -21.90 7.63 39.97
C ALA A 812 -21.16 6.29 39.83
N ARG A 813 -19.92 6.15 40.32
CA ARG A 813 -19.13 4.92 40.15
C ARG A 813 -19.77 3.66 40.75
N PRO A 814 -20.50 3.72 41.93
CA PRO A 814 -21.19 2.57 42.44
C PRO A 814 -22.40 2.10 41.63
N LEU A 815 -23.04 2.99 40.88
CA LEU A 815 -24.27 2.72 40.14
C LEU A 815 -24.17 1.49 39.23
N LYS A 816 -23.07 1.33 38.52
CA LYS A 816 -22.88 0.17 37.64
C LYS A 816 -22.91 -1.15 38.39
N ARG A 817 -22.35 -1.20 39.60
CA ARG A 817 -22.36 -2.39 40.46
C ARG A 817 -23.75 -2.62 41.04
N VAL A 818 -24.47 -1.54 41.38
CA VAL A 818 -25.84 -1.64 41.86
C VAL A 818 -26.75 -2.23 40.78
N ILE A 819 -26.71 -1.69 39.55
CA ILE A 819 -27.47 -2.22 38.42
C ILE A 819 -27.11 -3.70 38.15
N GLN A 820 -25.82 -4.03 38.17
CA GLN A 820 -25.39 -5.41 38.00
C GLN A 820 -26.00 -6.35 39.05
N ARG A 821 -25.84 -6.07 40.33
CA ARG A 821 -26.29 -6.94 41.41
C ARG A 821 -27.83 -6.97 41.56
N ALA A 822 -28.45 -5.80 41.50
CA ALA A 822 -29.88 -5.67 41.79
C ALA A 822 -30.76 -6.03 40.59
N LEU A 823 -30.28 -5.89 39.35
CA LEU A 823 -31.07 -6.10 38.13
C LEU A 823 -30.50 -7.19 37.24
N GLN A 824 -29.21 -7.09 36.83
CA GLN A 824 -28.65 -7.99 35.80
C GLN A 824 -28.51 -9.42 36.31
N ASP A 825 -28.04 -9.62 37.56
CA ASP A 825 -27.80 -10.95 38.10
C ASP A 825 -29.14 -11.69 38.26
N GLN A 826 -30.21 -11.01 38.71
CA GLN A 826 -31.57 -11.59 38.85
C GLN A 826 -32.20 -11.88 37.50
N LEU A 827 -32.07 -10.96 36.56
CA LEU A 827 -32.59 -11.14 35.20
C LEU A 827 -31.89 -12.34 34.53
N ALA A 828 -30.60 -12.48 34.73
CA ALA A 828 -29.86 -13.63 34.21
C ALA A 828 -30.34 -14.95 34.80
N GLU A 829 -30.61 -14.99 36.12
CA GLU A 829 -31.17 -16.20 36.76
C GLU A 829 -32.58 -16.53 36.22
N MET A 830 -33.44 -15.52 36.03
CA MET A 830 -34.78 -15.71 35.49
C MET A 830 -34.74 -16.21 34.04
N ILE A 831 -33.86 -15.69 33.22
CA ILE A 831 -33.68 -16.13 31.83
C ILE A 831 -33.16 -17.57 31.77
N LEU A 832 -32.19 -17.93 32.65
CA LEU A 832 -31.68 -19.30 32.73
C LEU A 832 -32.66 -20.30 33.31
N ALA A 833 -33.53 -19.87 34.25
CA ALA A 833 -34.57 -20.72 34.80
C ALA A 833 -35.77 -20.91 33.83
N GLY A 834 -35.86 -20.11 32.76
CA GLY A 834 -36.98 -20.13 31.84
C GLY A 834 -38.19 -19.34 32.31
N ASP A 835 -38.05 -18.55 33.38
CA ASP A 835 -39.12 -17.69 33.91
C ASP A 835 -39.38 -16.44 33.03
N VAL A 836 -38.38 -16.10 32.18
CA VAL A 836 -38.44 -15.01 31.17
C VAL A 836 -38.07 -15.62 29.82
N ALA A 837 -38.99 -15.57 28.89
CA ALA A 837 -38.79 -16.04 27.50
C ALA A 837 -38.43 -14.86 26.58
N ASP A 838 -37.91 -15.19 25.39
CA ASP A 838 -37.64 -14.21 24.34
C ASP A 838 -38.99 -13.53 23.93
N GLY A 839 -39.02 -12.22 23.91
CA GLY A 839 -40.19 -11.39 23.61
C GLY A 839 -40.97 -10.91 24.84
N ASP A 840 -40.57 -11.32 26.07
CA ASP A 840 -41.27 -10.91 27.29
C ASP A 840 -40.90 -9.49 27.74
N THR A 841 -41.84 -8.85 28.45
CA THR A 841 -41.64 -7.59 29.17
C THR A 841 -41.55 -7.85 30.66
N VAL A 842 -40.39 -7.52 31.27
CA VAL A 842 -40.13 -7.75 32.68
C VAL A 842 -40.43 -6.47 33.49
N PRO A 843 -41.45 -6.48 34.38
CA PRO A 843 -41.70 -5.34 35.24
C PRO A 843 -40.64 -5.26 36.35
N VAL A 844 -40.19 -4.01 36.64
CA VAL A 844 -39.22 -3.72 37.68
C VAL A 844 -39.75 -2.62 38.56
N SER A 845 -39.91 -2.88 39.86
CA SER A 845 -40.44 -1.94 40.85
C SER A 845 -39.57 -1.86 42.09
N ALA A 846 -39.74 -0.81 42.91
CA ALA A 846 -39.07 -0.67 44.21
C ALA A 846 -39.92 -1.27 45.32
N GLY A 847 -39.32 -2.20 46.11
CA GLY A 847 -39.88 -2.74 47.33
C GLY A 847 -39.25 -2.15 48.60
N ALA A 848 -39.74 -2.50 49.77
CA ALA A 848 -39.23 -2.03 51.06
C ALA A 848 -37.77 -2.56 51.34
N ASP A 849 -37.42 -3.73 50.79
CA ASP A 849 -36.16 -4.41 51.06
C ASP A 849 -35.20 -4.40 49.82
N GLY A 850 -35.54 -3.74 48.73
CA GLY A 850 -34.74 -3.68 47.53
C GLY A 850 -35.57 -3.60 46.24
N LEU A 851 -34.91 -3.85 45.10
CA LEU A 851 -35.57 -3.89 43.79
C LEU A 851 -36.32 -5.20 43.59
N ILE A 852 -37.51 -5.12 43.04
CA ILE A 852 -38.33 -6.27 42.66
C ILE A 852 -38.27 -6.41 41.14
N VAL A 853 -37.73 -7.55 40.66
CA VAL A 853 -37.62 -7.86 39.25
C VAL A 853 -38.57 -8.99 38.91
N GLY A 854 -39.62 -8.72 38.15
CA GLY A 854 -40.75 -9.66 38.02
C GLY A 854 -41.38 -9.94 39.38
N ASP A 855 -41.38 -11.17 39.85
CA ASP A 855 -41.89 -11.61 41.15
C ASP A 855 -40.78 -11.81 42.21
N ARG A 856 -39.52 -11.51 41.94
CA ARG A 856 -38.38 -11.74 42.83
C ARG A 856 -37.87 -10.46 43.49
N ILE A 857 -37.56 -10.50 44.78
CA ILE A 857 -37.05 -9.37 45.56
C ILE A 857 -35.51 -9.43 45.65
N SER A 858 -34.82 -8.38 45.20
CA SER A 858 -33.37 -8.23 45.38
C SER A 858 -33.09 -7.67 46.79
N SER A 859 -32.58 -8.47 47.70
CA SER A 859 -32.09 -7.98 49.00
C SER A 859 -30.68 -7.36 48.85
N SER A 860 -30.61 -6.03 48.80
CA SER A 860 -29.34 -5.31 48.97
C SER A 860 -29.12 -4.95 50.43
N ARG A 861 -28.78 -5.91 51.30
CA ARG A 861 -28.14 -5.53 52.53
C ARG A 861 -26.67 -5.14 52.26
N ARG A 862 -26.30 -3.87 52.53
CA ARG A 862 -24.90 -3.52 52.75
C ARG A 862 -24.36 -4.45 53.84
N GLU A 863 -23.56 -5.42 53.49
CA GLU A 863 -22.63 -6.00 54.52
C GLU A 863 -21.71 -4.85 54.93
N PRO A 864 -21.57 -4.61 56.27
CA PRO A 864 -20.58 -3.64 56.71
C PRO A 864 -19.19 -4.09 56.22
N PRO A 865 -18.28 -3.16 55.84
CA PRO A 865 -16.97 -3.53 55.35
C PRO A 865 -16.33 -4.42 56.41
N SER A 866 -16.10 -5.72 56.04
CA SER A 866 -15.24 -6.57 56.79
C SER A 866 -13.87 -5.93 56.82
N ASP A 867 -13.32 -5.69 58.01
CA ASP A 867 -11.97 -5.20 58.23
C ASP A 867 -10.98 -5.93 57.31
N ALA A 868 -10.62 -5.31 56.20
CA ALA A 868 -9.58 -5.81 55.34
C ALA A 868 -8.26 -5.63 56.04
N VAL A 869 -7.73 -6.72 56.50
CA VAL A 869 -6.35 -6.86 57.00
C VAL A 869 -5.43 -6.36 55.88
N VAL A 870 -4.76 -5.27 56.19
CA VAL A 870 -3.68 -4.71 55.39
C VAL A 870 -2.52 -5.73 55.43
N HIS A 871 -2.15 -6.24 54.22
CA HIS A 871 -0.83 -6.80 53.98
C HIS A 871 -0.23 -6.07 52.77
#